data_d9f36920c57c17fb381f454c1d22c1a9
#
_entry.id   d9f36920c57c17fb381f454c1d22c1a9
#
_cell.length_a   1.000
_cell.length_b   1.000
_cell.length_c   1.000
_cell.angle_alpha   90.00
_cell.angle_beta   90.00
_cell.angle_gamma   90.00
#
_symmetry.space_group_name_H-M   'P 1'
#
loop_
_entity.id
_entity.type
_entity.pdbx_description
1 polymer ?
#
loop_
_entity_poly.entity_id
_entity_poly.type
_entity_poly.pdbx_seq_one_letter_code
_entity_poly.pdbx_strand_id
1 'polypeptide(L)'
;MAIEKSLEQQILDEKAAITIGEMLPEDVSVVEETNQTEISVEPTEDGGAEIDLNPTQNTGMSEEFGENLAENMDDDVLNQIASDLIASYNEDKASREEWANTYTDGLDLLGIKGEDRTQPFEGACGVTHPILSEATIRFVSQSMMEIFPSSGPVKTKHVGKSSDDKQEQAQRVQNYMNYLLTEEMPEYRTETEQLLFNLALAGSAFRKVYFDPQLNSPTSVFVPAEEFVVSYGTTDLVTSPRHTHVMEKSDNFVRKLQVNGFYRDIDLTDGQESSSDVKTRYNELTGVTEVSQNDLRTILEIHCEFELEGYEDKDESGEETGIALPFIFTIDETTNTVLSIRRNYLENDSLKKPLQHFVHYKFQPGLGFYGFGLIHLIGSIAKSSTSILRQLIDAGTLSNLPAGFKARGLRIKGDDTPIAPGEFRDIDLPSGAIRDNLMPLPFKEPSGTLAQLMGVLVEEGRRFASIADLQVGEGNAEAPVGTTLALIERSMKVMSAIHARLHASLKRELGLLSNIISKTVQEYPYDQDGSPMEDFDERVDIIPVSDPNATSFAQRMMQQQAAMQIAGQAPQLYDLRELHRRFLETAGMENVEKVLPDVDEIPPYDPITENARVMAGGPIKVFGYQDHDAHISAHMSLMNNPEMAQNPLAKQTGQLISTHIAEHMAYKYRNEAEKMMGVQLPPLEDKEKKGLSEEMEAQISQRAAQAAAEITANPQQKPLLERQMQAAQDQLVQQQN
;
A
#
# COMPACT_ATOMS: atom_id res chain seq x y z
N MET A 1 5.79 -10.28 -41.98
CA MET A 1 7.22 -10.15 -41.50
C MET A 1 8.13 -9.29 -42.39
N ALA A 2 7.95 -9.20 -43.71
CA ALA A 2 8.78 -8.31 -44.54
C ALA A 2 8.19 -6.87 -44.67
N ILE A 3 6.89 -6.71 -44.49
CA ILE A 3 6.20 -5.42 -44.58
C ILE A 3 6.26 -4.63 -43.23
N GLU A 4 6.30 -5.32 -42.10
CA GLU A 4 6.42 -4.67 -40.77
C GLU A 4 7.83 -4.09 -40.56
N LYS A 5 8.89 -4.76 -41.00
CA LYS A 5 10.25 -4.21 -40.91
C LYS A 5 10.48 -2.95 -41.78
N SER A 6 9.72 -2.78 -42.86
CA SER A 6 9.75 -1.60 -43.71
C SER A 6 9.06 -0.39 -43.07
N LEU A 7 8.02 -0.59 -42.26
CA LEU A 7 7.31 0.50 -41.57
C LEU A 7 8.10 1.02 -40.36
N GLU A 8 8.74 0.12 -39.61
CA GLU A 8 9.60 0.52 -38.49
C GLU A 8 10.83 1.30 -38.94
N GLN A 9 11.41 0.92 -40.12
CA GLN A 9 12.52 1.61 -40.70
C GLN A 9 12.12 2.99 -41.24
N GLN A 10 10.93 3.13 -41.81
CA GLN A 10 10.39 4.42 -42.25
C GLN A 10 10.07 5.37 -41.08
N ILE A 11 9.56 4.85 -39.96
CA ILE A 11 9.29 5.65 -38.76
C ILE A 11 10.58 6.10 -38.07
N LEU A 12 11.65 5.29 -38.12
CA LEU A 12 12.98 5.66 -37.63
C LEU A 12 13.66 6.71 -38.52
N ASP A 13 13.54 6.58 -39.85
CA ASP A 13 14.08 7.56 -40.79
C ASP A 13 13.29 8.89 -40.79
N GLU A 14 11.99 8.87 -40.55
CA GLU A 14 11.17 10.08 -40.37
C GLU A 14 11.47 10.82 -39.05
N LYS A 15 11.77 10.09 -37.96
CA LYS A 15 12.24 10.69 -36.70
C LYS A 15 13.69 11.23 -36.79
N ALA A 16 14.52 10.65 -37.61
CA ALA A 16 15.89 11.14 -37.87
C ALA A 16 15.95 12.35 -38.83
N ALA A 17 14.88 12.63 -39.57
CA ALA A 17 14.79 13.75 -40.51
C ALA A 17 14.21 15.05 -39.94
N ILE A 18 13.84 15.07 -38.63
CA ILE A 18 13.57 16.31 -37.94
C ILE A 18 14.91 16.93 -37.56
N THR A 19 15.48 17.63 -38.52
CA THR A 19 16.69 18.43 -38.35
C THR A 19 16.40 19.55 -37.37
N ILE A 20 17.08 19.54 -36.22
CA ILE A 20 17.10 20.59 -35.18
C ILE A 20 17.67 21.92 -35.71
N GLY A 21 17.52 22.23 -37.00
CA GLY A 21 18.15 23.34 -37.68
C GLY A 21 17.30 24.53 -38.06
N GLU A 22 15.98 24.51 -37.82
CA GLU A 22 15.10 25.58 -38.35
C GLU A 22 14.14 26.25 -37.35
N MET A 23 14.42 26.23 -36.04
CA MET A 23 13.61 27.02 -35.06
C MET A 23 14.48 27.65 -33.98
N LEU A 24 15.36 28.56 -34.36
CA LEU A 24 15.86 29.56 -33.42
C LEU A 24 15.53 30.97 -33.99
N PRO A 25 14.64 31.73 -33.41
CA PRO A 25 14.55 33.15 -33.67
C PRO A 25 15.70 33.84 -32.92
N GLU A 26 16.46 34.64 -33.67
CA GLU A 26 17.36 35.66 -33.13
C GLU A 26 16.56 36.66 -32.30
N ASP A 27 17.15 37.11 -31.18
CA ASP A 27 16.68 38.13 -30.23
C ASP A 27 15.64 37.69 -29.17
N VAL A 28 16.16 37.21 -28.05
CA VAL A 28 15.50 37.37 -26.75
C VAL A 28 16.43 38.07 -25.77
N SER A 29 16.12 39.30 -25.46
CA SER A 29 16.73 40.12 -24.41
C SER A 29 16.42 39.54 -23.04
N VAL A 30 17.45 39.45 -22.22
CA VAL A 30 17.47 39.10 -20.79
C VAL A 30 16.42 39.92 -20.02
N VAL A 31 15.53 39.25 -19.30
CA VAL A 31 14.77 39.79 -18.18
C VAL A 31 15.10 38.95 -16.95
N GLU A 32 15.59 39.61 -15.93
CA GLU A 32 15.99 39.06 -14.64
C GLU A 32 14.82 38.47 -13.83
N GLU A 33 15.19 37.45 -13.06
CA GLU A 33 14.61 36.97 -11.82
C GLU A 33 13.19 36.36 -11.82
N THR A 34 13.17 35.01 -11.97
CA THR A 34 12.37 34.15 -11.06
C THR A 34 13.00 32.75 -11.08
N ASN A 35 13.16 32.15 -9.91
CA ASN A 35 13.69 30.81 -9.68
C ASN A 35 12.97 29.76 -10.54
N GLN A 36 13.56 29.43 -11.69
CA GLN A 36 13.21 28.26 -12.48
C GLN A 36 14.48 27.42 -12.61
N THR A 37 14.40 26.18 -12.23
CA THR A 37 15.41 25.14 -12.46
C THR A 37 15.69 25.06 -13.96
N GLU A 38 16.74 25.71 -14.41
CA GLU A 38 17.23 25.63 -15.78
C GLU A 38 17.96 24.30 -15.96
N ILE A 39 17.47 23.48 -16.88
CA ILE A 39 18.29 22.42 -17.49
C ILE A 39 19.38 23.15 -18.27
N SER A 40 20.61 23.17 -17.76
CA SER A 40 21.72 23.77 -18.48
C SER A 40 22.09 22.85 -19.64
N VAL A 41 21.81 23.29 -20.85
CA VAL A 41 22.28 22.66 -22.08
C VAL A 41 23.49 23.44 -22.53
N GLU A 42 24.70 22.95 -22.28
CA GLU A 42 25.91 23.56 -22.80
C GLU A 42 26.24 22.98 -24.20
N PRO A 43 26.34 23.82 -25.24
CA PRO A 43 26.74 23.37 -26.54
C PRO A 43 28.24 23.04 -26.55
N THR A 44 28.58 21.80 -26.87
CA THR A 44 29.99 21.39 -27.10
C THR A 44 30.55 21.92 -28.41
N GLU A 45 31.86 22.17 -28.48
CA GLU A 45 32.54 22.70 -29.69
C GLU A 45 32.37 21.81 -30.92
N ASP A 46 31.94 20.57 -30.77
CA ASP A 46 31.67 19.59 -31.82
C ASP A 46 30.24 19.60 -32.36
N GLY A 47 29.37 20.51 -31.89
CA GLY A 47 27.98 20.64 -32.37
C GLY A 47 27.00 19.68 -31.69
N GLY A 48 27.37 19.05 -30.60
CA GLY A 48 26.50 18.29 -29.69
C GLY A 48 26.00 19.17 -28.56
N ALA A 49 25.06 18.68 -27.77
CA ALA A 49 24.62 19.29 -26.54
C ALA A 49 24.84 18.31 -25.40
N GLU A 50 25.54 18.74 -24.37
CA GLU A 50 25.70 17.99 -23.13
C GLU A 50 24.50 18.32 -22.21
N ILE A 51 23.71 17.30 -21.90
CA ILE A 51 22.59 17.45 -20.97
C ILE A 51 23.07 16.92 -19.62
N ASP A 52 23.29 17.81 -18.67
CA ASP A 52 23.63 17.39 -17.31
C ASP A 52 22.39 16.84 -16.60
N LEU A 53 22.35 15.53 -16.45
CA LEU A 53 21.33 14.79 -15.71
C LEU A 53 21.79 14.58 -14.25
N ASN A 54 22.32 15.61 -13.59
CA ASN A 54 22.81 15.45 -12.22
C ASN A 54 21.65 15.10 -11.25
N PRO A 55 21.64 13.91 -10.64
CA PRO A 55 20.56 13.48 -9.75
C PRO A 55 20.46 14.32 -8.46
N THR A 56 21.46 15.14 -8.16
CA THR A 56 21.46 16.01 -6.97
C THR A 56 20.51 17.20 -7.09
N GLN A 57 20.13 17.64 -8.30
CA GLN A 57 19.18 18.75 -8.48
C GLN A 57 17.77 18.41 -7.96
N ASN A 58 17.38 17.14 -7.95
CA ASN A 58 16.05 16.71 -7.54
C ASN A 58 15.89 16.48 -6.03
N THR A 59 16.95 16.62 -5.24
CA THR A 59 16.89 16.42 -3.78
C THR A 59 16.67 17.70 -2.98
N GLY A 60 16.64 18.87 -3.63
CA GLY A 60 16.56 20.18 -2.98
C GLY A 60 17.86 20.58 -2.27
N MET A 61 18.98 19.96 -2.63
CA MET A 61 20.34 20.29 -2.20
C MET A 61 21.07 21.02 -3.34
N SER A 62 22.03 21.91 -3.02
CA SER A 62 22.91 22.48 -4.03
C SER A 62 23.83 21.40 -4.61
N GLU A 63 24.28 21.57 -5.86
CA GLU A 63 25.20 20.61 -6.51
C GLU A 63 26.45 20.35 -5.66
N GLU A 64 27.05 21.42 -5.16
CA GLU A 64 28.23 21.38 -4.27
C GLU A 64 27.95 20.61 -2.96
N PHE A 65 26.72 20.71 -2.43
CA PHE A 65 26.35 20.01 -1.19
C PHE A 65 26.09 18.52 -1.41
N GLY A 66 25.55 18.15 -2.59
CA GLY A 66 25.22 16.78 -2.97
C GLY A 66 26.38 15.97 -3.58
N GLU A 67 27.57 16.57 -3.76
CA GLU A 67 28.73 15.91 -4.38
C GLU A 67 29.23 14.68 -3.63
N ASN A 68 29.99 13.82 -4.33
CA ASN A 68 30.68 12.69 -3.72
C ASN A 68 31.99 13.17 -3.06
N LEU A 69 31.97 13.35 -1.74
CA LEU A 69 33.11 13.85 -0.97
C LEU A 69 34.35 12.97 -1.10
N ALA A 70 34.18 11.68 -1.39
CA ALA A 70 35.28 10.74 -1.52
C ALA A 70 36.20 11.03 -2.73
N GLU A 71 35.75 11.82 -3.70
CA GLU A 71 36.59 12.21 -4.86
C GLU A 71 37.69 13.22 -4.48
N ASN A 72 37.44 14.00 -3.43
CA ASN A 72 38.33 15.06 -3.00
C ASN A 72 39.23 14.65 -1.81
N MET A 73 39.22 13.36 -1.41
CA MET A 73 39.97 12.86 -0.25
C MET A 73 41.12 11.96 -0.66
N ASP A 74 42.16 11.94 0.17
CA ASP A 74 43.33 11.09 -0.02
C ASP A 74 42.97 9.60 0.16
N ASP A 75 43.52 8.73 -0.71
CA ASP A 75 43.26 7.29 -0.69
C ASP A 75 43.67 6.61 0.64
N ASP A 76 44.72 7.07 1.29
CA ASP A 76 45.15 6.53 2.60
C ASP A 76 44.11 6.80 3.70
N VAL A 77 43.48 7.98 3.68
CA VAL A 77 42.40 8.35 4.62
C VAL A 77 41.14 7.51 4.31
N LEU A 78 40.79 7.37 3.04
CA LEU A 78 39.64 6.56 2.63
C LEU A 78 39.79 5.08 3.00
N ASN A 79 40.99 4.51 2.85
CA ASN A 79 41.28 3.14 3.25
C ASN A 79 41.19 2.94 4.76
N GLN A 80 41.59 3.93 5.55
CA GLN A 80 41.44 3.89 7.01
C GLN A 80 39.95 3.93 7.40
N ILE A 81 39.20 4.85 6.82
CA ILE A 81 37.74 4.95 7.03
C ILE A 81 37.01 3.64 6.65
N ALA A 82 37.35 3.05 5.50
CA ALA A 82 36.80 1.77 5.06
C ALA A 82 37.07 0.67 6.10
N SER A 83 38.33 0.56 6.57
CA SER A 83 38.72 -0.45 7.54
C SER A 83 37.95 -0.30 8.87
N ASP A 84 37.83 0.93 9.39
CA ASP A 84 37.14 1.21 10.65
C ASP A 84 35.61 0.95 10.55
N LEU A 85 35.00 1.32 9.43
CA LEU A 85 33.59 1.10 9.19
C LEU A 85 33.26 -0.37 8.97
N ILE A 86 34.09 -1.12 8.23
CA ILE A 86 33.94 -2.57 8.05
C ILE A 86 34.15 -3.31 9.37
N ALA A 87 35.11 -2.92 10.20
CA ALA A 87 35.27 -3.49 11.54
C ALA A 87 34.02 -3.27 12.39
N SER A 88 33.47 -2.07 12.36
CA SER A 88 32.24 -1.70 13.04
C SER A 88 31.00 -2.49 12.51
N TYR A 89 30.91 -2.68 11.21
CA TYR A 89 29.87 -3.52 10.58
C TYR A 89 29.98 -4.98 11.05
N ASN A 90 31.19 -5.54 11.10
CA ASN A 90 31.40 -6.90 11.58
C ASN A 90 31.04 -7.07 13.06
N GLU A 91 31.27 -6.06 13.90
CA GLU A 91 30.81 -6.05 15.29
C GLU A 91 29.28 -6.07 15.38
N ASP A 92 28.60 -5.24 14.59
CA ASP A 92 27.13 -5.22 14.53
C ASP A 92 26.56 -6.55 14.02
N LYS A 93 27.19 -7.14 12.99
CA LYS A 93 26.82 -8.46 12.45
C LYS A 93 26.98 -9.56 13.51
N ALA A 94 28.09 -9.58 14.25
CA ALA A 94 28.33 -10.52 15.34
C ALA A 94 27.32 -10.34 16.49
N SER A 95 26.91 -9.11 16.79
CA SER A 95 25.93 -8.84 17.87
C SER A 95 24.58 -9.50 17.65
N ARG A 96 24.18 -9.77 16.39
CA ARG A 96 22.89 -10.39 16.01
C ARG A 96 22.99 -11.86 15.61
N GLU A 97 24.15 -12.48 15.75
CA GLU A 97 24.41 -13.87 15.28
C GLU A 97 23.39 -14.89 15.83
N GLU A 98 23.07 -14.82 17.12
CA GLU A 98 22.07 -15.70 17.76
C GLU A 98 20.68 -15.60 17.12
N TRP A 99 20.26 -14.39 16.78
CA TRP A 99 19.01 -14.13 16.07
C TRP A 99 19.06 -14.75 14.65
N ALA A 100 20.16 -14.54 13.93
CA ALA A 100 20.36 -15.05 12.58
C ALA A 100 20.37 -16.59 12.56
N ASN A 101 21.07 -17.24 13.50
CA ASN A 101 21.09 -18.70 13.65
C ASN A 101 19.70 -19.26 13.94
N THR A 102 18.94 -18.63 14.85
CA THR A 102 17.57 -19.04 15.15
C THR A 102 16.68 -18.94 13.92
N TYR A 103 16.84 -17.91 13.11
CA TYR A 103 16.10 -17.72 11.88
C TYR A 103 16.46 -18.77 10.84
N THR A 104 17.76 -19.02 10.60
CA THR A 104 18.27 -20.02 9.65
C THR A 104 17.77 -21.43 10.00
N ASP A 105 17.92 -21.83 11.27
CA ASP A 105 17.40 -23.12 11.77
C ASP A 105 15.87 -23.24 11.63
N GLY A 106 15.19 -22.13 11.77
CA GLY A 106 13.73 -22.07 11.67
C GLY A 106 13.19 -22.25 10.26
N LEU A 107 13.97 -21.90 9.24
CA LEU A 107 13.58 -22.06 7.84
C LEU A 107 13.31 -23.53 7.46
N ASP A 108 13.98 -24.49 8.11
CA ASP A 108 13.75 -25.93 7.91
C ASP A 108 12.35 -26.36 8.29
N LEU A 109 11.74 -25.63 9.23
CA LEU A 109 10.38 -25.92 9.72
C LEU A 109 9.29 -25.51 8.72
N LEU A 110 9.64 -24.82 7.63
CA LEU A 110 8.71 -24.54 6.53
C LEU A 110 8.32 -25.81 5.77
N GLY A 111 9.17 -26.85 5.78
CA GLY A 111 8.89 -28.12 5.12
C GLY A 111 8.85 -28.03 3.58
N ILE A 112 9.57 -27.08 3.00
CA ILE A 112 9.66 -26.87 1.53
C ILE A 112 10.32 -28.08 0.88
N LYS A 113 11.36 -28.62 1.51
CA LYS A 113 12.09 -29.81 1.05
C LYS A 113 11.99 -30.93 2.06
N GLY A 114 11.69 -32.14 1.59
CA GLY A 114 11.76 -33.35 2.43
C GLY A 114 13.21 -33.70 2.76
N GLU A 115 13.48 -34.10 3.99
CA GLU A 115 14.82 -34.54 4.41
C GLU A 115 15.02 -36.00 4.06
N ASP A 116 16.15 -36.34 3.44
CA ASP A 116 16.59 -37.75 3.29
C ASP A 116 17.24 -38.20 4.61
N ARG A 117 16.49 -38.95 5.41
CA ARG A 117 16.95 -39.39 6.74
C ARG A 117 17.49 -40.83 6.68
N THR A 118 18.66 -40.99 7.25
CA THR A 118 19.30 -42.32 7.42
C THR A 118 19.18 -42.85 8.84
N GLN A 119 18.69 -42.06 9.79
CA GLN A 119 18.48 -42.43 11.17
C GLN A 119 17.01 -42.21 11.57
N PRO A 120 16.39 -43.15 12.35
CA PRO A 120 16.98 -44.34 13.00
C PRO A 120 17.24 -45.52 12.04
N PHE A 121 16.79 -45.45 10.79
CA PHE A 121 17.04 -46.41 9.71
C PHE A 121 17.05 -45.71 8.37
N GLU A 122 17.67 -46.32 7.37
CA GLU A 122 17.73 -45.78 6.01
C GLU A 122 16.32 -45.70 5.38
N GLY A 123 15.94 -44.52 4.87
CA GLY A 123 14.59 -44.26 4.39
C GLY A 123 13.59 -43.90 5.49
N ALA A 124 14.04 -43.50 6.67
CA ALA A 124 13.19 -42.96 7.72
C ALA A 124 12.44 -41.69 7.25
N CYS A 125 11.27 -41.43 7.81
CA CYS A 125 10.38 -40.33 7.39
C CYS A 125 11.03 -38.97 7.54
N GLY A 126 11.15 -38.22 6.44
CA GLY A 126 11.69 -36.85 6.38
C GLY A 126 10.62 -35.76 6.30
N VAL A 127 9.36 -36.07 6.54
CA VAL A 127 8.25 -35.09 6.45
C VAL A 127 8.32 -34.07 7.59
N THR A 128 8.03 -32.83 7.28
CA THR A 128 7.89 -31.73 8.25
C THR A 128 6.41 -31.38 8.41
N HIS A 129 5.98 -31.13 9.65
CA HIS A 129 4.59 -30.71 9.91
C HIS A 129 4.37 -29.26 9.45
N PRO A 130 3.39 -28.95 8.58
CA PRO A 130 3.28 -27.67 7.89
C PRO A 130 2.67 -26.53 8.74
N ILE A 131 2.68 -26.60 10.06
CA ILE A 131 2.04 -25.61 10.94
C ILE A 131 2.61 -24.20 10.78
N LEU A 132 3.92 -24.08 10.56
CA LEU A 132 4.59 -22.79 10.36
C LEU A 132 4.20 -22.18 9.01
N SER A 133 4.23 -23.00 7.95
CA SER A 133 3.85 -22.56 6.59
C SER A 133 2.38 -22.16 6.54
N GLU A 134 1.49 -22.93 7.19
CA GLU A 134 0.06 -22.60 7.31
C GLU A 134 -0.14 -21.24 7.97
N ALA A 135 0.57 -20.98 9.09
CA ALA A 135 0.50 -19.72 9.82
C ALA A 135 0.96 -18.54 8.97
N THR A 136 2.09 -18.71 8.30
CA THR A 136 2.70 -17.65 7.46
C THR A 136 1.81 -17.30 6.29
N ILE A 137 1.33 -18.29 5.52
CA ILE A 137 0.47 -18.07 4.36
C ILE A 137 -0.84 -17.38 4.75
N ARG A 138 -1.46 -17.77 5.87
CA ARG A 138 -2.69 -17.13 6.36
C ARG A 138 -2.46 -15.67 6.71
N PHE A 139 -1.37 -15.38 7.45
CA PHE A 139 -1.03 -13.99 7.79
C PHE A 139 -0.81 -13.14 6.54
N VAL A 140 0.00 -13.62 5.59
CA VAL A 140 0.27 -12.91 4.33
C VAL A 140 -1.03 -12.65 3.57
N SER A 141 -1.84 -13.69 3.35
CA SER A 141 -3.09 -13.56 2.59
C SER A 141 -4.06 -12.56 3.22
N GLN A 142 -4.20 -12.59 4.54
CA GLN A 142 -5.07 -11.67 5.26
C GLN A 142 -4.54 -10.24 5.20
N SER A 143 -3.25 -10.05 5.44
CA SER A 143 -2.62 -8.72 5.42
C SER A 143 -2.66 -8.09 4.02
N MET A 144 -2.46 -8.88 2.97
CA MET A 144 -2.55 -8.40 1.58
C MET A 144 -3.95 -7.89 1.24
N MET A 145 -5.02 -8.57 1.69
CA MET A 145 -6.39 -8.10 1.49
C MET A 145 -6.67 -6.77 2.21
N GLU A 146 -6.04 -6.54 3.37
CA GLU A 146 -6.22 -5.32 4.14
C GLU A 146 -5.41 -4.15 3.59
N ILE A 147 -4.20 -4.41 3.06
CA ILE A 147 -3.33 -3.38 2.50
C ILE A 147 -3.79 -2.94 1.10
N PHE A 148 -4.25 -3.87 0.26
CA PHE A 148 -4.66 -3.62 -1.12
C PHE A 148 -6.16 -3.89 -1.34
N PRO A 149 -7.05 -3.08 -0.74
CA PRO A 149 -8.47 -3.15 -1.07
C PRO A 149 -8.73 -2.60 -2.49
N SER A 150 -9.89 -2.87 -3.04
CA SER A 150 -10.29 -2.40 -4.39
C SER A 150 -10.30 -0.86 -4.53
N SER A 151 -10.41 -0.13 -3.41
CA SER A 151 -10.35 1.35 -3.38
C SER A 151 -8.94 1.92 -3.39
N GLY A 152 -7.91 1.08 -3.51
CA GLY A 152 -6.49 1.45 -3.41
C GLY A 152 -5.93 1.41 -1.98
N PRO A 153 -4.58 1.33 -1.85
CA PRO A 153 -3.89 1.19 -0.56
C PRO A 153 -3.85 2.48 0.28
N VAL A 154 -4.10 3.64 -0.31
CA VAL A 154 -3.90 4.95 0.33
C VAL A 154 -5.21 5.72 0.48
N LYS A 155 -5.37 6.37 1.63
CA LYS A 155 -6.36 7.40 1.94
C LYS A 155 -5.67 8.66 2.42
N THR A 156 -6.32 9.79 2.21
CA THR A 156 -5.86 11.07 2.71
C THR A 156 -6.78 11.62 3.79
N LYS A 157 -6.21 12.40 4.68
CA LYS A 157 -6.92 13.14 5.70
C LYS A 157 -6.29 14.52 5.82
N HIS A 158 -7.05 15.57 5.58
CA HIS A 158 -6.54 16.91 5.80
C HIS A 158 -6.51 17.28 7.29
N VAL A 159 -5.50 18.04 7.65
CA VAL A 159 -5.28 18.52 9.02
C VAL A 159 -5.85 19.93 9.14
N GLY A 160 -6.71 20.15 10.14
CA GLY A 160 -7.29 21.46 10.42
C GLY A 160 -8.72 21.63 9.89
N LYS A 161 -9.09 22.89 9.59
CA LYS A 161 -10.44 23.20 9.10
C LYS A 161 -10.60 22.78 7.64
N SER A 162 -11.70 22.08 7.36
CA SER A 162 -12.07 21.68 6.00
C SER A 162 -12.48 22.90 5.16
N SER A 163 -12.03 22.94 3.91
CA SER A 163 -12.52 23.80 2.83
C SER A 163 -12.64 22.94 1.58
N ASP A 164 -13.42 23.39 0.61
CA ASP A 164 -13.62 22.61 -0.63
C ASP A 164 -12.28 22.44 -1.38
N ASP A 165 -11.46 23.50 -1.48
CA ASP A 165 -10.13 23.46 -2.12
C ASP A 165 -9.20 22.41 -1.47
N LYS A 166 -9.24 22.27 -0.12
CA LYS A 166 -8.44 21.28 0.59
C LYS A 166 -8.94 19.87 0.41
N GLN A 167 -10.24 19.68 0.20
CA GLN A 167 -10.80 18.36 -0.11
C GLN A 167 -10.38 17.92 -1.52
N GLU A 168 -10.40 18.84 -2.48
CA GLU A 168 -9.91 18.58 -3.85
C GLU A 168 -8.42 18.27 -3.85
N GLN A 169 -7.60 19.05 -3.13
CA GLN A 169 -6.17 18.78 -2.93
C GLN A 169 -5.95 17.38 -2.34
N ALA A 170 -6.65 17.03 -1.26
CA ALA A 170 -6.52 15.73 -0.62
C ALA A 170 -6.94 14.57 -1.56
N GLN A 171 -7.94 14.81 -2.42
CA GLN A 171 -8.35 13.82 -3.43
C GLN A 171 -7.28 13.65 -4.52
N ARG A 172 -6.65 14.75 -5.01
CA ARG A 172 -5.54 14.68 -5.98
C ARG A 172 -4.36 13.91 -5.42
N VAL A 173 -3.95 14.20 -4.19
CA VAL A 173 -2.87 13.48 -3.47
C VAL A 173 -3.21 11.99 -3.33
N GLN A 174 -4.45 11.65 -2.95
CA GLN A 174 -4.88 10.26 -2.85
C GLN A 174 -4.83 9.53 -4.18
N ASN A 175 -5.33 10.15 -5.25
CA ASN A 175 -5.35 9.58 -6.59
C ASN A 175 -3.93 9.32 -7.08
N TYR A 176 -3.04 10.30 -6.91
CA TYR A 176 -1.65 10.15 -7.35
C TYR A 176 -0.89 9.08 -6.56
N MET A 177 -1.03 9.05 -5.23
CA MET A 177 -0.39 8.02 -4.41
C MET A 177 -0.88 6.61 -4.78
N ASN A 178 -2.18 6.45 -5.02
CA ASN A 178 -2.72 5.16 -5.47
C ASN A 178 -2.19 4.80 -6.86
N TYR A 179 -2.17 5.74 -7.81
CA TYR A 179 -1.61 5.55 -9.15
C TYR A 179 -0.12 5.14 -9.08
N LEU A 180 0.68 5.85 -8.30
CA LEU A 180 2.10 5.55 -8.11
C LEU A 180 2.33 4.11 -7.62
N LEU A 181 1.58 3.68 -6.58
CA LEU A 181 1.76 2.37 -5.94
C LEU A 181 1.16 1.21 -6.74
N THR A 182 0.21 1.46 -7.66
CA THR A 182 -0.47 0.37 -8.40
C THR A 182 -0.06 0.30 -9.86
N GLU A 183 0.29 1.42 -10.48
CA GLU A 183 0.56 1.51 -11.92
C GLU A 183 2.04 1.83 -12.23
N GLU A 184 2.62 2.83 -11.57
CA GLU A 184 4.03 3.20 -11.82
C GLU A 184 5.03 2.27 -11.14
N MET A 185 4.68 1.70 -9.99
CA MET A 185 5.48 0.70 -9.26
C MET A 185 4.81 -0.68 -9.29
N PRO A 186 4.79 -1.40 -10.43
CA PRO A 186 4.11 -2.70 -10.55
C PRO A 186 4.68 -3.75 -9.60
N GLU A 187 5.96 -3.64 -9.23
CA GLU A 187 6.65 -4.53 -8.29
C GLU A 187 6.20 -4.33 -6.84
N TYR A 188 5.67 -3.16 -6.49
CA TYR A 188 5.35 -2.79 -5.11
C TYR A 188 4.43 -3.81 -4.41
N ARG A 189 3.43 -4.32 -5.13
CA ARG A 189 2.53 -5.35 -4.61
C ARG A 189 3.25 -6.68 -4.33
N THR A 190 4.07 -7.13 -5.28
CA THR A 190 4.83 -8.39 -5.15
C THR A 190 5.87 -8.29 -4.04
N GLU A 191 6.58 -7.19 -3.97
CA GLU A 191 7.55 -6.92 -2.91
C GLU A 191 6.87 -6.76 -1.53
N THR A 192 5.65 -6.23 -1.47
CA THR A 192 4.87 -6.20 -0.23
C THR A 192 4.50 -7.60 0.23
N GLU A 193 4.15 -8.50 -0.68
CA GLU A 193 3.90 -9.91 -0.35
C GLU A 193 5.16 -10.59 0.20
N GLN A 194 6.33 -10.36 -0.43
CA GLN A 194 7.62 -10.84 0.06
C GLN A 194 7.98 -10.25 1.43
N LEU A 195 7.76 -8.94 1.61
CA LEU A 195 7.96 -8.27 2.89
C LEU A 195 7.11 -8.92 3.99
N LEU A 196 5.83 -9.15 3.75
CA LEU A 196 4.93 -9.76 4.72
C LEU A 196 5.31 -11.20 5.04
N PHE A 197 5.76 -11.97 4.04
CA PHE A 197 6.23 -13.33 4.24
C PHE A 197 7.47 -13.36 5.13
N ASN A 198 8.47 -12.55 4.81
CA ASN A 198 9.69 -12.46 5.61
C ASN A 198 9.42 -11.85 6.99
N LEU A 199 8.56 -10.84 7.09
CA LEU A 199 8.14 -10.26 8.35
C LEU A 199 7.51 -11.29 9.28
N ALA A 200 6.64 -12.15 8.77
CA ALA A 200 6.01 -13.20 9.54
C ALA A 200 7.02 -14.22 10.05
N LEU A 201 8.02 -14.59 9.27
CA LEU A 201 9.03 -15.58 9.64
C LEU A 201 10.10 -15.01 10.56
N ALA A 202 10.82 -13.98 10.09
CA ALA A 202 11.97 -13.38 10.75
C ALA A 202 11.58 -12.43 11.91
N GLY A 203 10.37 -11.84 11.85
CA GLY A 203 9.88 -10.86 12.81
C GLY A 203 10.28 -9.42 12.51
N SER A 204 11.20 -9.21 11.58
CA SER A 204 11.63 -7.90 11.06
C SER A 204 11.73 -7.94 9.55
N ALA A 205 11.40 -6.83 8.93
CA ALA A 205 11.59 -6.57 7.51
C ALA A 205 11.74 -5.05 7.31
N PHE A 206 12.30 -4.61 6.21
CA PHE A 206 12.58 -3.21 5.96
C PHE A 206 12.10 -2.79 4.58
N ARG A 207 11.81 -1.51 4.43
CA ARG A 207 11.63 -0.82 3.16
C ARG A 207 12.67 0.27 3.03
N LYS A 208 13.32 0.36 1.88
CA LYS A 208 14.16 1.49 1.50
C LYS A 208 13.36 2.39 0.57
N VAL A 209 13.21 3.66 0.95
CA VAL A 209 12.46 4.67 0.21
C VAL A 209 13.42 5.72 -0.28
N TYR A 210 13.50 5.90 -1.59
CA TYR A 210 14.43 6.84 -2.22
C TYR A 210 13.92 7.27 -3.60
N PHE A 211 14.53 8.29 -4.17
CA PHE A 211 14.32 8.65 -5.56
C PHE A 211 15.31 7.89 -6.43
N ASP A 212 14.84 7.14 -7.42
CA ASP A 212 15.69 6.42 -8.35
C ASP A 212 15.95 7.28 -9.59
N PRO A 213 17.18 7.78 -9.78
CA PRO A 213 17.50 8.63 -10.92
C PRO A 213 17.49 7.89 -12.26
N GLN A 214 17.63 6.55 -12.27
CA GLN A 214 17.56 5.76 -13.49
C GLN A 214 16.11 5.58 -13.97
N LEU A 215 15.17 5.42 -13.02
CA LEU A 215 13.73 5.34 -13.30
C LEU A 215 13.08 6.72 -13.31
N ASN A 216 13.78 7.75 -12.83
CA ASN A 216 13.27 9.11 -12.62
C ASN A 216 11.95 9.12 -11.84
N SER A 217 11.84 8.27 -10.83
CA SER A 217 10.62 8.11 -10.04
C SER A 217 10.92 7.82 -8.56
N PRO A 218 10.04 8.24 -7.62
CA PRO A 218 10.09 7.81 -6.24
C PRO A 218 9.91 6.29 -6.16
N THR A 219 10.74 5.61 -5.37
CA THR A 219 10.78 4.14 -5.29
C THR A 219 10.78 3.67 -3.86
N SER A 220 10.11 2.55 -3.60
CA SER A 220 10.11 1.87 -2.31
C SER A 220 10.41 0.39 -2.52
N VAL A 221 11.59 -0.07 -2.07
CA VAL A 221 12.12 -1.42 -2.30
C VAL A 221 12.12 -2.22 -1.01
N PHE A 222 11.76 -3.50 -1.08
CA PHE A 222 11.85 -4.42 0.04
C PHE A 222 13.31 -4.77 0.35
N VAL A 223 13.69 -4.73 1.63
CA VAL A 223 14.98 -5.15 2.14
C VAL A 223 14.77 -6.21 3.22
N PRO A 224 15.24 -7.44 3.02
CA PRO A 224 15.12 -8.49 4.00
C PRO A 224 16.00 -8.22 5.24
N ALA A 225 15.62 -8.81 6.38
CA ALA A 225 16.29 -8.53 7.65
C ALA A 225 17.76 -9.00 7.69
N GLU A 226 18.11 -10.00 6.91
CA GLU A 226 19.49 -10.48 6.76
C GLU A 226 20.42 -9.46 6.08
N GLU A 227 19.88 -8.68 5.14
CA GLU A 227 20.62 -7.66 4.40
C GLU A 227 20.67 -6.30 5.11
N PHE A 228 19.96 -6.15 6.23
CA PHE A 228 19.94 -4.92 6.99
C PHE A 228 20.51 -5.11 8.39
N VAL A 229 21.75 -4.64 8.60
CA VAL A 229 22.53 -4.87 9.80
C VAL A 229 22.52 -3.65 10.71
N VAL A 230 22.06 -3.87 11.95
CA VAL A 230 22.03 -2.88 13.03
C VAL A 230 22.48 -3.57 14.31
N SER A 231 23.19 -2.86 15.19
CA SER A 231 23.56 -3.39 16.50
C SER A 231 22.34 -3.90 17.27
N TYR A 232 22.39 -5.12 17.79
CA TYR A 232 21.26 -5.76 18.48
C TYR A 232 20.76 -4.98 19.68
N GLY A 233 21.64 -4.23 20.35
CA GLY A 233 21.30 -3.41 21.51
C GLY A 233 20.55 -2.12 21.20
N THR A 234 20.39 -1.75 19.95
CA THR A 234 19.67 -0.55 19.52
C THR A 234 18.16 -0.70 19.70
N THR A 235 17.48 0.38 20.07
CA THR A 235 16.02 0.34 20.32
C THR A 235 15.20 0.68 19.08
N ASP A 236 15.60 1.71 18.34
CA ASP A 236 14.89 2.23 17.17
C ASP A 236 15.88 2.63 16.07
N LEU A 237 15.40 2.63 14.83
CA LEU A 237 16.21 3.00 13.67
C LEU A 237 16.58 4.49 13.67
N VAL A 238 15.67 5.35 14.14
CA VAL A 238 15.88 6.82 14.20
C VAL A 238 16.99 7.21 15.18
N THR A 239 17.13 6.44 16.25
CA THR A 239 18.14 6.69 17.30
C THR A 239 19.37 5.79 17.16
N SER A 240 19.43 5.00 16.09
CA SER A 240 20.58 4.14 15.82
C SER A 240 21.78 4.97 15.39
N PRO A 241 22.92 4.84 16.05
CA PRO A 241 24.13 5.57 15.64
C PRO A 241 24.67 5.09 14.28
N ARG A 242 24.33 3.86 13.89
CA ARG A 242 24.75 3.27 12.63
C ARG A 242 23.78 2.17 12.18
N HIS A 243 23.54 2.12 10.88
CA HIS A 243 22.88 0.99 10.22
C HIS A 243 23.48 0.76 8.85
N THR A 244 23.56 -0.50 8.44
CA THR A 244 24.21 -0.91 7.20
C THR A 244 23.22 -1.71 6.34
N HIS A 245 23.05 -1.31 5.09
CA HIS A 245 22.35 -2.06 4.06
C HIS A 245 23.39 -2.80 3.20
N VAL A 246 23.32 -4.11 3.19
CA VAL A 246 24.19 -5.00 2.43
C VAL A 246 23.55 -5.27 1.10
N MET A 247 24.21 -4.92 0.00
CA MET A 247 23.69 -5.08 -1.35
C MET A 247 24.62 -5.94 -2.20
N GLU A 248 24.05 -6.82 -3.00
CA GLU A 248 24.78 -7.54 -4.04
C GLU A 248 24.50 -6.89 -5.39
N LYS A 249 25.53 -6.39 -6.03
CA LYS A 249 25.43 -5.68 -7.32
C LYS A 249 26.42 -6.27 -8.33
N SER A 250 26.03 -6.31 -9.60
CA SER A 250 26.93 -6.73 -10.66
C SER A 250 28.02 -5.68 -10.93
N ASP A 251 29.17 -6.12 -11.40
CA ASP A 251 30.27 -5.22 -11.79
C ASP A 251 29.81 -4.17 -12.81
N ASN A 252 28.96 -4.56 -13.75
CA ASN A 252 28.41 -3.64 -14.72
C ASN A 252 27.49 -2.56 -14.11
N PHE A 253 26.76 -2.90 -13.04
CA PHE A 253 25.94 -1.92 -12.32
C PHE A 253 26.84 -0.87 -11.63
N VAL A 254 27.89 -1.34 -10.95
CA VAL A 254 28.86 -0.45 -10.29
C VAL A 254 29.55 0.45 -11.33
N ARG A 255 29.95 -0.14 -12.48
CA ARG A 255 30.60 0.63 -13.56
C ARG A 255 29.69 1.73 -14.13
N LYS A 256 28.39 1.45 -14.29
CA LYS A 256 27.43 2.47 -14.70
C LYS A 256 27.38 3.65 -13.72
N LEU A 257 27.41 3.39 -12.42
CA LEU A 257 27.38 4.44 -11.40
C LEU A 257 28.72 5.20 -11.33
N GLN A 258 29.85 4.55 -11.66
CA GLN A 258 31.14 5.23 -11.80
C GLN A 258 31.13 6.19 -13.01
N VAL A 259 30.66 5.73 -14.16
CA VAL A 259 30.56 6.56 -15.38
C VAL A 259 29.62 7.77 -15.19
N ASN A 260 28.57 7.60 -14.38
CA ASN A 260 27.64 8.69 -14.06
C ASN A 260 28.13 9.61 -12.93
N GLY A 261 29.36 9.46 -12.43
CA GLY A 261 29.90 10.29 -11.33
C GLY A 261 29.22 10.06 -9.98
N PHE A 262 28.39 9.01 -9.85
CA PHE A 262 27.78 8.67 -8.58
C PHE A 262 28.76 7.97 -7.64
N TYR A 263 29.61 7.10 -8.19
CA TYR A 263 30.74 6.44 -7.52
C TYR A 263 32.06 6.92 -8.10
N ARG A 264 33.10 6.86 -7.31
CA ARG A 264 34.48 7.17 -7.74
C ARG A 264 34.87 6.27 -8.92
N ASP A 265 35.53 6.85 -9.93
CA ASP A 265 36.05 6.10 -11.08
C ASP A 265 37.41 5.46 -10.73
N ILE A 266 37.36 4.27 -10.17
CA ILE A 266 38.49 3.47 -9.73
C ILE A 266 38.42 2.05 -10.29
N ASP A 267 39.57 1.46 -10.58
CA ASP A 267 39.65 0.07 -11.01
C ASP A 267 39.46 -0.87 -9.82
N LEU A 268 38.36 -1.60 -9.79
CA LEU A 268 38.06 -2.61 -8.80
C LEU A 268 38.52 -3.99 -9.30
N THR A 269 39.14 -4.79 -8.45
CA THR A 269 39.43 -6.19 -8.75
C THR A 269 38.15 -7.00 -8.89
N ASP A 270 38.22 -8.19 -9.49
CA ASP A 270 37.04 -9.07 -9.63
C ASP A 270 36.31 -9.29 -8.30
N GLY A 271 34.99 -9.17 -8.32
CA GLY A 271 34.15 -9.35 -7.14
C GLY A 271 34.23 -10.78 -6.63
N GLN A 272 34.18 -10.92 -5.30
CA GLN A 272 33.92 -12.21 -4.65
C GLN A 272 32.61 -12.10 -3.88
N GLU A 273 31.71 -13.03 -4.13
CA GLU A 273 30.42 -13.09 -3.43
C GLU A 273 30.66 -13.53 -1.98
N SER A 274 30.19 -12.72 -1.04
CA SER A 274 30.11 -13.09 0.38
C SER A 274 28.70 -13.64 0.64
N SER A 275 28.55 -14.97 0.55
CA SER A 275 27.26 -15.61 0.83
C SER A 275 26.96 -15.62 2.34
N SER A 276 25.80 -15.10 2.74
CA SER A 276 25.33 -15.22 4.12
C SER A 276 24.79 -16.64 4.38
N ASP A 277 24.86 -17.11 5.65
CA ASP A 277 24.31 -18.42 6.04
C ASP A 277 22.83 -18.57 5.70
N VAL A 278 22.06 -17.48 5.82
CA VAL A 278 20.64 -17.42 5.45
C VAL A 278 20.46 -17.62 3.95
N LYS A 279 21.23 -16.92 3.11
CA LYS A 279 21.16 -17.06 1.65
C LYS A 279 21.57 -18.45 1.21
N THR A 280 22.64 -18.99 1.77
CA THR A 280 23.06 -20.38 1.54
C THR A 280 21.92 -21.33 1.87
N ARG A 281 21.22 -21.11 3.00
CA ARG A 281 20.07 -21.94 3.39
C ARG A 281 18.88 -21.81 2.43
N TYR A 282 18.57 -20.59 1.96
CA TYR A 282 17.55 -20.40 0.92
C TYR A 282 17.87 -21.19 -0.35
N ASN A 283 19.11 -21.14 -0.83
CA ASN A 283 19.55 -21.87 -2.02
C ASN A 283 19.41 -23.38 -1.83
N GLU A 284 19.79 -23.91 -0.67
CA GLU A 284 19.61 -25.34 -0.33
C GLU A 284 18.14 -25.76 -0.30
N LEU A 285 17.27 -24.95 0.30
CA LEU A 285 15.83 -25.25 0.41
C LEU A 285 15.12 -25.17 -0.93
N THR A 286 15.49 -24.21 -1.78
CA THR A 286 14.89 -24.01 -3.11
C THR A 286 15.52 -24.94 -4.16
N GLY A 287 16.65 -25.59 -3.85
CA GLY A 287 17.39 -26.43 -4.78
C GLY A 287 18.11 -25.66 -5.87
N VAL A 288 18.31 -24.37 -5.66
CA VAL A 288 19.12 -23.53 -6.54
C VAL A 288 20.57 -23.91 -6.33
N THR A 289 21.22 -24.42 -7.38
CA THR A 289 22.68 -24.65 -7.37
C THR A 289 23.31 -23.27 -7.53
N GLU A 290 24.23 -22.90 -6.67
CA GLU A 290 25.05 -21.71 -6.85
C GLU A 290 25.75 -21.83 -8.21
N VAL A 291 25.21 -21.13 -9.19
CA VAL A 291 25.96 -20.86 -10.42
C VAL A 291 27.00 -19.83 -9.98
N SER A 292 28.27 -20.11 -10.18
CA SER A 292 29.37 -19.16 -9.94
C SER A 292 29.03 -17.85 -10.63
N GLN A 293 28.43 -16.93 -9.88
CA GLN A 293 28.16 -15.58 -10.35
C GLN A 293 29.44 -14.79 -10.04
N ASN A 294 30.48 -15.01 -10.83
CA ASN A 294 31.79 -14.35 -10.67
C ASN A 294 31.73 -12.82 -10.81
N ASP A 295 30.55 -12.27 -11.11
CA ASP A 295 30.35 -10.85 -11.44
C ASP A 295 29.54 -10.09 -10.38
N LEU A 296 29.30 -10.66 -9.19
CA LEU A 296 28.60 -9.98 -8.09
C LEU A 296 29.58 -9.45 -7.06
N ARG A 297 29.30 -8.23 -6.56
CA ARG A 297 30.02 -7.56 -5.47
C ARG A 297 29.12 -7.35 -4.29
N THR A 298 29.67 -7.51 -3.11
CA THR A 298 29.00 -7.10 -1.87
C THR A 298 29.35 -5.64 -1.57
N ILE A 299 28.32 -4.78 -1.64
CA ILE A 299 28.43 -3.35 -1.37
C ILE A 299 27.73 -3.05 -0.06
N LEU A 300 28.43 -2.39 0.83
CA LEU A 300 27.93 -1.91 2.13
C LEU A 300 27.53 -0.45 2.00
N GLU A 301 26.26 -0.13 2.19
CA GLU A 301 25.76 1.23 2.35
C GLU A 301 25.56 1.49 3.84
N ILE A 302 26.48 2.25 4.42
CA ILE A 302 26.57 2.49 5.86
C ILE A 302 26.09 3.90 6.15
N HIS A 303 25.01 4.04 6.90
CA HIS A 303 24.50 5.30 7.40
C HIS A 303 24.97 5.46 8.85
N CYS A 304 25.76 6.48 9.11
CA CYS A 304 26.28 6.75 10.46
C CYS A 304 26.59 8.22 10.68
N GLU A 305 26.69 8.61 11.94
CA GLU A 305 27.28 9.88 12.34
C GLU A 305 28.80 9.71 12.40
N PHE A 306 29.54 10.60 11.75
CA PHE A 306 30.98 10.49 11.62
C PHE A 306 31.63 11.88 11.63
N GLU A 307 32.80 12.00 12.22
CA GLU A 307 33.69 13.19 12.13
C GLU A 307 34.61 13.00 10.93
N LEU A 308 34.29 13.66 9.82
CA LEU A 308 35.06 13.55 8.57
C LEU A 308 36.04 14.69 8.47
N GLU A 309 37.35 14.40 8.37
CA GLU A 309 38.44 15.38 8.27
C GLU A 309 38.23 16.28 7.04
N GLY A 310 38.22 17.59 7.27
CA GLY A 310 37.99 18.61 6.25
C GLY A 310 36.51 18.97 6.00
N TYR A 311 35.58 18.24 6.61
CA TYR A 311 34.13 18.45 6.50
C TYR A 311 33.44 18.53 7.86
N GLU A 312 34.18 18.98 8.89
CA GLU A 312 33.68 19.15 10.24
C GLU A 312 32.57 20.21 10.32
N ASP A 313 31.65 20.05 11.28
CA ASP A 313 30.67 21.08 11.58
C ASP A 313 31.34 22.32 12.18
N LYS A 314 30.99 23.51 11.67
CA LYS A 314 31.56 24.78 12.10
C LYS A 314 30.44 25.72 12.58
N ASP A 315 30.72 26.42 13.67
CA ASP A 315 29.82 27.46 14.18
C ASP A 315 29.86 28.75 13.32
N GLU A 316 29.00 29.72 13.64
CA GLU A 316 28.98 31.04 12.96
C GLU A 316 30.31 31.79 13.02
N SER A 317 31.21 31.41 13.93
CA SER A 317 32.55 31.99 14.09
C SER A 317 33.59 31.26 13.24
N GLY A 318 33.27 30.12 12.64
CA GLY A 318 34.14 29.27 11.87
C GLY A 318 34.98 28.31 12.73
N GLU A 319 34.69 28.20 14.04
CA GLU A 319 35.30 27.21 14.92
C GLU A 319 34.58 25.86 14.82
N GLU A 320 35.35 24.75 14.91
CA GLU A 320 34.80 23.40 14.89
C GLU A 320 33.92 23.14 16.12
N THR A 321 32.69 22.64 15.89
CA THR A 321 31.76 22.34 17.00
C THR A 321 32.04 21.01 17.67
N GLY A 322 32.79 20.11 17.03
CA GLY A 322 33.06 18.74 17.50
C GLY A 322 31.82 17.84 17.45
N ILE A 323 30.81 18.17 16.59
CA ILE A 323 29.63 17.38 16.38
C ILE A 323 29.87 16.45 15.17
N ALA A 324 29.69 15.14 15.37
CA ALA A 324 29.71 14.17 14.29
C ALA A 324 28.49 14.39 13.37
N LEU A 325 28.73 14.52 12.08
CA LEU A 325 27.69 14.75 11.09
C LEU A 325 27.17 13.44 10.49
N PRO A 326 25.89 13.39 10.07
CA PRO A 326 25.35 12.22 9.40
C PRO A 326 25.88 12.09 7.97
N PHE A 327 26.49 10.94 7.65
CA PHE A 327 26.96 10.59 6.30
C PHE A 327 26.44 9.23 5.85
N ILE A 328 26.47 9.01 4.55
CA ILE A 328 26.25 7.72 3.89
C ILE A 328 27.57 7.34 3.23
N PHE A 329 28.15 6.24 3.69
CA PHE A 329 29.35 5.65 3.12
C PHE A 329 28.95 4.44 2.28
N THR A 330 29.41 4.40 1.02
CA THR A 330 29.27 3.21 0.18
C THR A 330 30.64 2.58 0.00
N ILE A 331 30.78 1.34 0.44
CA ILE A 331 32.05 0.62 0.49
C ILE A 331 31.90 -0.72 -0.23
N ASP A 332 32.86 -1.06 -1.08
CA ASP A 332 33.03 -2.44 -1.59
C ASP A 332 33.69 -3.29 -0.51
N GLU A 333 32.95 -4.26 0.07
CA GLU A 333 33.44 -5.14 1.14
C GLU A 333 34.66 -5.95 0.67
N THR A 334 34.67 -6.40 -0.60
CA THR A 334 35.70 -7.28 -1.12
C THR A 334 37.07 -6.58 -1.23
N THR A 335 37.06 -5.34 -1.69
CA THR A 335 38.29 -4.56 -1.93
C THR A 335 38.60 -3.60 -0.80
N ASN A 336 37.74 -3.48 0.22
CA ASN A 336 37.80 -2.48 1.28
C ASN A 336 37.91 -1.04 0.73
N THR A 337 37.22 -0.75 -0.36
CA THR A 337 37.36 0.51 -1.07
C THR A 337 36.09 1.36 -0.91
N VAL A 338 36.27 2.64 -0.54
CA VAL A 338 35.17 3.60 -0.48
C VAL A 338 34.82 4.04 -1.91
N LEU A 339 33.57 3.82 -2.29
CA LEU A 339 33.00 4.21 -3.58
C LEU A 339 32.36 5.60 -3.54
N SER A 340 31.69 5.93 -2.43
CA SER A 340 31.13 7.27 -2.24
C SER A 340 30.95 7.62 -0.76
N ILE A 341 31.02 8.92 -0.48
CA ILE A 341 30.68 9.53 0.80
C ILE A 341 29.73 10.68 0.52
N ARG A 342 28.53 10.63 1.07
CA ARG A 342 27.51 11.68 0.86
C ARG A 342 26.94 12.17 2.17
N ARG A 343 26.61 13.46 2.25
CA ARG A 343 25.92 14.07 3.39
C ARG A 343 24.50 13.51 3.51
N ASN A 344 24.10 13.13 4.71
CA ASN A 344 22.77 12.57 5.00
C ASN A 344 21.92 13.52 5.85
N TYR A 345 21.95 14.81 5.55
CA TYR A 345 21.14 15.85 6.20
C TYR A 345 20.78 16.95 5.22
N LEU A 346 19.84 17.81 5.56
CA LEU A 346 19.47 18.94 4.72
C LEU A 346 20.44 20.10 4.96
N GLU A 347 20.86 20.76 3.89
CA GLU A 347 21.79 21.90 3.92
C GLU A 347 21.31 23.01 4.87
N ASN A 348 20.00 23.30 4.85
CA ASN A 348 19.38 24.35 5.65
C ASN A 348 18.95 23.92 7.07
N ASP A 349 19.19 22.67 7.47
CA ASP A 349 18.85 22.19 8.82
C ASP A 349 19.93 22.57 9.82
N SER A 350 19.62 23.49 10.74
CA SER A 350 20.54 23.90 11.81
C SER A 350 20.90 22.78 12.77
N LEU A 351 20.08 21.75 12.88
CA LEU A 351 20.31 20.61 13.77
C LEU A 351 20.99 19.42 13.06
N LYS A 352 21.21 19.52 11.75
CA LYS A 352 21.86 18.47 10.93
C LYS A 352 21.28 17.07 11.17
N LYS A 353 19.95 16.97 11.27
CA LYS A 353 19.27 15.71 11.54
C LYS A 353 19.47 14.71 10.41
N PRO A 354 19.74 13.41 10.71
CA PRO A 354 19.89 12.39 9.69
C PRO A 354 18.57 12.19 8.92
N LEU A 355 18.67 12.19 7.60
CA LEU A 355 17.55 11.85 6.74
C LEU A 355 17.24 10.35 6.85
N GLN A 356 15.96 10.04 6.92
CA GLN A 356 15.51 8.67 7.03
C GLN A 356 15.19 8.10 5.62
N HIS A 357 15.85 7.01 5.27
CA HIS A 357 15.65 6.29 4.01
C HIS A 357 15.00 4.92 4.23
N PHE A 358 14.99 4.42 5.46
CA PHE A 358 14.52 3.09 5.78
C PHE A 358 13.35 3.11 6.75
N VAL A 359 12.43 2.18 6.54
CA VAL A 359 11.30 1.93 7.43
C VAL A 359 11.37 0.52 7.96
N HIS A 360 11.37 0.39 9.28
CA HIS A 360 11.39 -0.91 9.97
C HIS A 360 9.98 -1.41 10.23
N TYR A 361 9.66 -2.58 9.70
CA TYR A 361 8.46 -3.34 9.97
C TYR A 361 8.73 -4.39 11.04
N LYS A 362 7.93 -4.40 12.12
CA LYS A 362 8.06 -5.38 13.23
C LYS A 362 6.77 -6.21 13.35
N PHE A 363 6.90 -7.53 13.31
CA PHE A 363 5.80 -8.45 13.58
C PHE A 363 5.42 -8.40 15.06
N GLN A 364 6.35 -8.75 15.93
CA GLN A 364 6.26 -8.62 17.38
C GLN A 364 7.55 -7.99 17.91
N PRO A 365 7.49 -6.94 18.75
CA PRO A 365 8.70 -6.40 19.36
C PRO A 365 9.51 -7.48 20.08
N GLY A 366 10.82 -7.54 19.79
CA GLY A 366 11.76 -8.45 20.42
C GLY A 366 12.37 -7.85 21.69
N LEU A 367 13.43 -8.50 22.19
CA LEU A 367 14.20 -8.00 23.33
C LEU A 367 15.32 -7.02 22.92
N GLY A 368 15.64 -6.97 21.62
CA GLY A 368 16.60 -6.06 21.02
C GLY A 368 15.98 -5.35 19.82
N PHE A 369 16.83 -4.96 18.87
CA PHE A 369 16.41 -4.23 17.66
C PHE A 369 15.44 -5.06 16.80
N TYR A 370 15.78 -6.33 16.54
CA TYR A 370 14.98 -7.21 15.69
C TYR A 370 13.75 -7.74 16.43
N GLY A 371 12.64 -7.87 15.70
CA GLY A 371 11.39 -8.41 16.22
C GLY A 371 11.39 -9.94 16.29
N PHE A 372 10.38 -10.49 16.97
CA PHE A 372 10.09 -11.91 16.97
C PHE A 372 9.06 -12.26 15.90
N GLY A 373 9.40 -13.17 14.99
CA GLY A 373 8.48 -13.77 14.02
C GLY A 373 7.92 -15.11 14.50
N LEU A 374 7.15 -15.75 13.63
CA LEU A 374 6.53 -17.04 13.91
C LEU A 374 7.56 -18.14 14.20
N ILE A 375 8.75 -18.09 13.59
CA ILE A 375 9.86 -18.99 13.91
C ILE A 375 10.18 -18.93 15.40
N HIS A 376 10.31 -17.74 15.96
CA HIS A 376 10.61 -17.54 17.39
C HIS A 376 9.45 -17.94 18.30
N LEU A 377 8.20 -17.70 17.85
CA LEU A 377 7.01 -17.89 18.68
C LEU A 377 6.50 -19.32 18.70
N ILE A 378 6.46 -19.98 17.54
CA ILE A 378 5.89 -21.34 17.41
C ILE A 378 6.90 -22.37 16.87
N GLY A 379 8.14 -21.99 16.61
CA GLY A 379 9.16 -22.90 16.05
C GLY A 379 9.39 -24.14 16.90
N SER A 380 9.42 -24.01 18.23
CA SER A 380 9.54 -25.15 19.15
C SER A 380 8.36 -26.11 19.05
N ILE A 381 7.14 -25.61 18.87
CA ILE A 381 5.92 -26.41 18.68
C ILE A 381 5.98 -27.11 17.31
N ALA A 382 6.38 -26.41 16.25
CA ALA A 382 6.54 -26.97 14.91
C ALA A 382 7.60 -28.07 14.89
N LYS A 383 8.74 -27.90 15.56
CA LYS A 383 9.81 -28.87 15.69
C LYS A 383 9.32 -30.12 16.46
N SER A 384 8.62 -29.94 17.58
CA SER A 384 8.05 -31.03 18.37
C SER A 384 6.99 -31.84 17.61
N SER A 385 6.07 -31.14 16.94
CA SER A 385 5.02 -31.76 16.12
C SER A 385 5.62 -32.56 14.96
N THR A 386 6.65 -31.99 14.28
CA THR A 386 7.41 -32.70 13.24
C THR A 386 8.09 -33.96 13.77
N SER A 387 8.72 -33.86 14.94
CA SER A 387 9.39 -35.03 15.57
C SER A 387 8.40 -36.13 15.90
N ILE A 388 7.24 -35.81 16.46
CA ILE A 388 6.20 -36.80 16.79
C ILE A 388 5.60 -37.37 15.51
N LEU A 389 5.33 -36.57 14.48
CA LEU A 389 4.82 -37.04 13.19
C LEU A 389 5.77 -38.07 12.56
N ARG A 390 7.06 -37.76 12.52
CA ARG A 390 8.10 -38.65 12.01
C ARG A 390 8.14 -39.95 12.78
N GLN A 391 8.10 -39.93 14.12
CA GLN A 391 8.07 -41.12 14.95
C GLN A 391 6.84 -42.02 14.71
N LEU A 392 5.66 -41.40 14.52
CA LEU A 392 4.43 -42.11 14.22
C LEU A 392 4.49 -42.82 12.86
N ILE A 393 5.01 -42.15 11.83
CA ILE A 393 5.17 -42.70 10.49
C ILE A 393 6.25 -43.81 10.50
N ASP A 394 7.38 -43.58 11.14
CA ASP A 394 8.47 -44.53 11.24
C ASP A 394 8.04 -45.79 12.00
N ALA A 395 7.31 -45.64 13.13
CA ALA A 395 6.73 -46.78 13.86
C ALA A 395 5.72 -47.55 13.01
N GLY A 396 4.87 -46.84 12.22
CA GLY A 396 3.94 -47.45 11.28
C GLY A 396 4.66 -48.23 10.18
N THR A 397 5.74 -47.69 9.64
CA THR A 397 6.56 -48.35 8.62
C THR A 397 7.18 -49.62 9.16
N LEU A 398 7.80 -49.58 10.34
CA LEU A 398 8.42 -50.76 10.98
C LEU A 398 7.39 -51.81 11.40
N SER A 399 6.19 -51.40 11.84
CA SER A 399 5.10 -52.29 12.19
C SER A 399 4.51 -53.01 10.97
N ASN A 400 4.35 -52.28 9.85
CA ASN A 400 3.78 -52.82 8.61
C ASN A 400 4.78 -53.62 7.78
N LEU A 401 6.08 -53.33 7.90
CA LEU A 401 7.18 -54.00 7.22
C LEU A 401 8.13 -54.63 8.27
N PRO A 402 7.70 -55.69 8.97
CA PRO A 402 8.46 -56.20 10.09
C PRO A 402 9.75 -56.85 9.59
N ALA A 403 10.88 -56.41 10.14
CA ALA A 403 12.15 -57.07 10.01
C ALA A 403 12.24 -58.24 11.02
N GLY A 404 13.16 -59.15 10.80
CA GLY A 404 13.33 -60.31 11.68
C GLY A 404 14.69 -60.93 11.54
N PHE A 405 14.95 -61.89 12.43
CA PHE A 405 16.12 -62.72 12.33
C PHE A 405 15.78 -64.05 11.67
N LYS A 406 16.65 -64.54 10.77
CA LYS A 406 16.56 -65.87 10.21
C LYS A 406 17.67 -66.74 10.78
N ALA A 407 17.36 -68.00 11.10
CA ALA A 407 18.35 -68.98 11.58
C ALA A 407 19.43 -69.21 10.51
N ARG A 408 20.67 -69.37 10.95
CA ARG A 408 21.80 -69.63 10.05
C ARG A 408 21.59 -70.95 9.34
N GLY A 409 21.53 -70.91 7.99
CA GLY A 409 21.29 -72.14 7.17
C GLY A 409 19.88 -72.18 6.55
N LEU A 410 18.95 -71.31 6.96
CA LEU A 410 17.68 -71.15 6.29
C LEU A 410 17.94 -70.48 4.92
N ARG A 411 17.58 -71.14 3.83
CA ARG A 411 17.69 -70.63 2.47
C ARG A 411 16.30 -70.32 1.91
N ILE A 412 16.07 -69.11 1.44
CA ILE A 412 14.85 -68.68 0.77
C ILE A 412 15.19 -68.48 -0.69
N LYS A 413 14.50 -69.14 -1.62
CA LYS A 413 14.75 -68.95 -3.03
C LYS A 413 14.30 -67.56 -3.46
N GLY A 414 15.20 -66.79 -4.01
CA GLY A 414 14.94 -65.42 -4.36
C GLY A 414 15.02 -64.39 -3.19
N ASP A 415 15.87 -64.72 -2.17
CA ASP A 415 16.08 -63.86 -0.98
C ASP A 415 16.57 -62.43 -1.30
N ASP A 416 17.16 -62.25 -2.49
CA ASP A 416 17.72 -60.96 -2.98
C ASP A 416 16.67 -60.06 -3.65
N THR A 417 15.44 -60.51 -3.81
CA THR A 417 14.38 -59.76 -4.50
C THR A 417 13.17 -59.56 -3.60
N PRO A 418 12.48 -58.41 -3.68
CA PRO A 418 11.23 -58.18 -2.96
C PRO A 418 10.17 -59.21 -3.31
N ILE A 419 9.34 -59.61 -2.32
CA ILE A 419 8.20 -60.51 -2.52
C ILE A 419 7.04 -59.73 -3.12
N ALA A 420 6.51 -60.20 -4.26
CA ALA A 420 5.33 -59.62 -4.87
C ALA A 420 4.05 -60.05 -4.13
N PRO A 421 2.98 -59.23 -4.13
CA PRO A 421 1.70 -59.59 -3.55
C PRO A 421 1.15 -60.88 -4.17
N GLY A 422 0.87 -61.92 -3.36
CA GLY A 422 0.40 -63.21 -3.80
C GLY A 422 1.49 -64.20 -4.21
N GLU A 423 2.77 -63.87 -4.05
CA GLU A 423 3.90 -64.75 -4.34
C GLU A 423 4.16 -65.72 -3.18
N PHE A 424 4.40 -66.96 -3.49
CA PHE A 424 4.89 -68.03 -2.54
C PHE A 424 6.29 -68.37 -2.96
N ARG A 425 7.22 -68.44 -1.98
CA ARG A 425 8.62 -68.81 -2.20
C ARG A 425 8.98 -70.14 -1.49
N ASP A 426 9.74 -70.92 -2.18
CA ASP A 426 10.28 -72.13 -1.63
C ASP A 426 11.34 -71.83 -0.56
N ILE A 427 11.28 -72.53 0.58
CA ILE A 427 12.18 -72.35 1.72
C ILE A 427 12.81 -73.67 2.05
N ASP A 428 14.13 -73.74 2.03
CA ASP A 428 14.91 -74.94 2.50
C ASP A 428 15.17 -74.78 4.01
N LEU A 429 14.65 -75.69 4.82
CA LEU A 429 14.76 -75.69 6.27
C LEU A 429 15.89 -76.64 6.73
N PRO A 430 16.83 -76.17 7.56
CA PRO A 430 17.87 -77.03 8.13
C PRO A 430 17.31 -78.03 9.14
N SER A 431 16.28 -77.66 9.92
CA SER A 431 15.53 -78.58 10.83
C SER A 431 14.35 -77.81 11.48
N GLY A 432 13.29 -78.52 11.90
CA GLY A 432 12.16 -77.97 12.65
C GLY A 432 11.12 -77.24 11.78
N ALA A 433 10.19 -76.51 12.40
CA ALA A 433 9.16 -75.72 11.74
C ALA A 433 9.71 -74.39 11.25
N ILE A 434 9.10 -73.85 10.18
CA ILE A 434 9.45 -72.49 9.66
C ILE A 434 9.43 -71.42 10.78
N ARG A 435 8.44 -71.54 11.67
CA ARG A 435 8.24 -70.62 12.80
C ARG A 435 9.42 -70.59 13.79
N ASP A 436 10.14 -71.68 13.95
CA ASP A 436 11.26 -71.80 14.87
C ASP A 436 12.57 -71.24 14.27
N ASN A 437 12.61 -71.11 12.97
CA ASN A 437 13.76 -70.61 12.20
C ASN A 437 13.64 -69.11 11.76
N LEU A 438 12.47 -68.52 11.96
CA LEU A 438 12.18 -67.07 11.66
C LEU A 438 11.67 -66.42 12.94
N MET A 439 12.37 -65.43 13.41
CA MET A 439 11.96 -64.67 14.58
C MET A 439 11.69 -63.19 14.11
N PRO A 440 10.43 -62.77 13.95
CA PRO A 440 10.11 -61.39 13.67
C PRO A 440 10.46 -60.51 14.88
N LEU A 441 11.02 -59.35 14.64
CA LEU A 441 11.23 -58.36 15.68
C LEU A 441 9.88 -57.83 16.15
N PRO A 442 9.68 -57.70 17.49
CA PRO A 442 8.41 -57.23 18.05
C PRO A 442 8.31 -55.70 17.96
N PHE A 443 8.13 -55.16 16.75
CA PHE A 443 7.84 -53.74 16.59
C PHE A 443 6.45 -53.46 17.14
N LYS A 444 6.37 -52.33 17.87
CA LYS A 444 5.09 -51.86 18.42
C LYS A 444 4.34 -51.04 17.39
N GLU A 445 3.04 -51.12 17.42
CA GLU A 445 2.18 -50.20 16.65
C GLU A 445 2.40 -48.73 17.05
N PRO A 446 2.11 -47.78 16.13
CA PRO A 446 2.18 -46.35 16.45
C PRO A 446 1.41 -46.01 17.72
N SER A 447 2.03 -45.23 18.61
CA SER A 447 1.43 -44.89 19.90
C SER A 447 0.23 -43.93 19.75
N GLY A 448 -0.95 -44.40 20.17
CA GLY A 448 -2.15 -43.55 20.23
C GLY A 448 -1.98 -42.31 21.13
N THR A 449 -1.19 -42.44 22.21
CA THR A 449 -0.87 -41.32 23.10
C THR A 449 -0.03 -40.27 22.40
N LEU A 450 0.95 -40.66 21.56
CA LEU A 450 1.72 -39.71 20.76
C LEU A 450 0.85 -39.00 19.70
N ALA A 451 -0.09 -39.72 19.07
CA ALA A 451 -1.02 -39.13 18.13
C ALA A 451 -1.93 -38.09 18.79
N GLN A 452 -2.42 -38.37 20.01
CA GLN A 452 -3.20 -37.40 20.80
C GLN A 452 -2.34 -36.19 21.21
N LEU A 453 -1.09 -36.41 21.67
CA LEU A 453 -0.17 -35.33 22.01
C LEU A 453 0.12 -34.43 20.80
N MET A 454 0.33 -35.02 19.62
CA MET A 454 0.50 -34.27 18.37
C MET A 454 -0.72 -33.39 18.10
N GLY A 455 -1.94 -33.92 18.23
CA GLY A 455 -3.18 -33.14 18.06
C GLY A 455 -3.25 -31.94 19.01
N VAL A 456 -2.92 -32.15 20.28
CA VAL A 456 -2.89 -31.04 21.28
C VAL A 456 -1.83 -30.00 20.92
N LEU A 457 -0.61 -30.40 20.55
CA LEU A 457 0.45 -29.45 20.15
C LEU A 457 0.09 -28.66 18.91
N VAL A 458 -0.51 -29.30 17.91
CA VAL A 458 -0.95 -28.63 16.69
C VAL A 458 -2.06 -27.63 16.99
N GLU A 459 -3.02 -28.00 17.83
CA GLU A 459 -4.11 -27.09 18.24
C GLU A 459 -3.59 -25.90 19.04
N GLU A 460 -2.70 -26.12 20.01
CA GLU A 460 -2.05 -25.03 20.76
C GLU A 460 -1.20 -24.14 19.85
N GLY A 461 -0.46 -24.72 18.90
CA GLY A 461 0.31 -23.96 17.92
C GLY A 461 -0.57 -23.08 17.02
N ARG A 462 -1.66 -23.63 16.49
CA ARG A 462 -2.66 -22.88 15.72
C ARG A 462 -3.30 -21.77 16.55
N ARG A 463 -3.67 -22.07 17.78
CA ARG A 463 -4.24 -21.10 18.71
C ARG A 463 -3.26 -19.97 19.03
N PHE A 464 -1.99 -20.28 19.26
CA PHE A 464 -0.95 -19.31 19.56
C PHE A 464 -0.63 -18.43 18.34
N ALA A 465 -0.57 -19.02 17.14
CA ALA A 465 -0.40 -18.29 15.89
C ALA A 465 -1.65 -17.50 15.44
N SER A 466 -2.72 -17.51 16.25
CA SER A 466 -4.02 -16.91 15.93
C SER A 466 -4.66 -17.46 14.63
N ILE A 467 -4.29 -18.70 14.28
CA ILE A 467 -4.87 -19.43 13.15
C ILE A 467 -6.16 -20.16 13.57
N ALA A 468 -6.61 -19.96 14.82
CA ALA A 468 -7.85 -20.61 15.27
C ALA A 468 -8.93 -20.33 14.24
N ASP A 469 -9.34 -21.37 13.54
CA ASP A 469 -10.46 -21.31 12.62
C ASP A 469 -11.62 -20.64 13.34
N LEU A 470 -12.07 -19.54 12.78
CA LEU A 470 -13.44 -19.13 12.97
C LEU A 470 -14.26 -20.28 12.37
N GLN A 471 -14.55 -21.28 13.20
CA GLN A 471 -15.60 -22.24 12.89
C GLN A 471 -16.95 -21.48 12.89
N VAL A 472 -17.10 -20.63 11.89
CA VAL A 472 -18.38 -19.94 11.60
C VAL A 472 -19.40 -20.97 11.11
N GLY A 473 -18.96 -22.19 10.80
CA GLY A 473 -19.78 -23.26 10.23
C GLY A 473 -20.40 -24.26 11.20
N GLU A 474 -19.90 -24.39 12.44
CA GLU A 474 -20.47 -25.37 13.41
C GLU A 474 -21.26 -24.75 14.55
N GLY A 475 -21.29 -23.43 14.70
CA GLY A 475 -22.12 -22.74 15.66
C GLY A 475 -23.43 -22.27 15.02
N ASN A 476 -24.50 -23.05 15.16
CA ASN A 476 -25.90 -22.68 14.89
C ASN A 476 -26.11 -21.68 13.73
N ALA A 477 -26.57 -22.15 12.60
CA ALA A 477 -27.10 -21.33 11.49
C ALA A 477 -28.17 -20.30 11.93
N GLU A 478 -28.63 -20.40 13.17
CA GLU A 478 -29.60 -19.51 13.82
C GLU A 478 -28.97 -18.46 14.75
N ALA A 479 -27.62 -18.34 14.85
CA ALA A 479 -27.01 -17.34 15.70
C ALA A 479 -27.32 -15.93 15.18
N PRO A 480 -27.77 -14.98 16.02
CA PRO A 480 -27.99 -13.61 15.59
C PRO A 480 -26.72 -13.01 14.97
N VAL A 481 -26.86 -12.27 13.87
CA VAL A 481 -25.75 -11.66 13.13
C VAL A 481 -24.80 -10.88 14.07
N GLY A 482 -25.32 -10.22 15.08
CA GLY A 482 -24.54 -9.51 16.10
C GLY A 482 -23.63 -10.41 16.94
N THR A 483 -24.04 -11.66 17.25
CA THR A 483 -23.22 -12.61 18.00
C THR A 483 -22.07 -13.13 17.13
N THR A 484 -22.33 -13.42 15.87
CA THR A 484 -21.32 -13.85 14.89
C THR A 484 -20.28 -12.74 14.69
N LEU A 485 -20.71 -11.48 14.56
CA LEU A 485 -19.82 -10.33 14.44
C LEU A 485 -18.97 -10.11 15.69
N ALA A 486 -19.52 -10.22 16.87
CA ALA A 486 -18.78 -10.10 18.13
C ALA A 486 -17.73 -11.22 18.30
N LEU A 487 -18.01 -12.43 17.82
CA LEU A 487 -17.05 -13.54 17.81
C LEU A 487 -15.92 -13.28 16.78
N ILE A 488 -16.25 -12.77 15.59
CA ILE A 488 -15.27 -12.35 14.58
C ILE A 488 -14.37 -11.24 15.16
N GLU A 489 -14.95 -10.21 15.73
CA GLU A 489 -14.20 -9.11 16.35
C GLU A 489 -13.28 -9.59 17.47
N ARG A 490 -13.74 -10.52 18.31
CA ARG A 490 -12.93 -11.08 19.40
C ARG A 490 -11.74 -11.90 18.87
N SER A 491 -11.91 -12.67 17.81
CA SER A 491 -10.83 -13.46 17.22
C SER A 491 -9.77 -12.60 16.52
N MET A 492 -10.19 -11.45 15.96
CA MET A 492 -9.28 -10.51 15.28
C MET A 492 -8.42 -9.68 16.25
N LYS A 493 -8.70 -9.64 17.57
CA LYS A 493 -7.97 -8.78 18.51
C LYS A 493 -6.49 -9.03 18.63
N VAL A 494 -6.02 -10.26 18.51
CA VAL A 494 -4.58 -10.57 18.58
C VAL A 494 -3.88 -10.09 17.30
N MET A 495 -4.48 -10.32 16.14
CA MET A 495 -3.98 -9.85 14.86
C MET A 495 -4.04 -8.32 14.74
N SER A 496 -5.02 -7.67 15.36
CA SER A 496 -5.16 -6.21 15.31
C SER A 496 -3.93 -5.47 15.86
N ALA A 497 -3.23 -6.03 16.85
CA ALA A 497 -1.99 -5.44 17.37
C ALA A 497 -0.83 -5.54 16.38
N ILE A 498 -0.75 -6.62 15.60
CA ILE A 498 0.25 -6.79 14.53
C ILE A 498 -0.09 -5.84 13.37
N HIS A 499 -1.35 -5.80 12.97
CA HIS A 499 -1.85 -4.90 11.93
C HIS A 499 -1.69 -3.42 12.31
N ALA A 500 -1.83 -3.05 13.60
CA ALA A 500 -1.58 -1.70 14.06
C ALA A 500 -0.11 -1.27 13.88
N ARG A 501 0.83 -2.18 14.14
CA ARG A 501 2.26 -1.93 13.89
C ARG A 501 2.57 -1.84 12.40
N LEU A 502 1.99 -2.75 11.61
CA LEU A 502 2.11 -2.75 10.16
C LEU A 502 1.57 -1.43 9.57
N HIS A 503 0.38 -1.01 10.01
CA HIS A 503 -0.21 0.27 9.63
C HIS A 503 0.69 1.47 9.99
N ALA A 504 1.28 1.48 11.19
CA ALA A 504 2.17 2.55 11.62
C ALA A 504 3.46 2.62 10.77
N SER A 505 4.01 1.46 10.38
CA SER A 505 5.17 1.40 9.48
C SER A 505 4.82 1.81 8.05
N LEU A 506 3.68 1.36 7.51
CA LEU A 506 3.16 1.81 6.22
C LEU A 506 2.92 3.33 6.19
N LYS A 507 2.37 3.90 7.27
CA LYS A 507 2.19 5.35 7.37
C LYS A 507 3.52 6.10 7.28
N ARG A 508 4.58 5.58 7.93
CA ARG A 508 5.93 6.16 7.82
C ARG A 508 6.48 6.07 6.40
N GLU A 509 6.31 4.92 5.76
CA GLU A 509 6.73 4.70 4.36
C GLU A 509 6.05 5.69 3.41
N LEU A 510 4.72 5.80 3.48
CA LEU A 510 3.95 6.74 2.68
C LEU A 510 4.35 8.21 2.95
N GLY A 511 4.70 8.54 4.20
CA GLY A 511 5.22 9.84 4.56
C GLY A 511 6.59 10.14 3.93
N LEU A 512 7.49 9.16 3.86
CA LEU A 512 8.77 9.31 3.17
C LEU A 512 8.58 9.48 1.66
N LEU A 513 7.71 8.69 1.04
CA LEU A 513 7.34 8.84 -0.38
C LEU A 513 6.76 10.23 -0.65
N SER A 514 5.85 10.71 0.20
CA SER A 514 5.27 12.05 0.11
C SER A 514 6.34 13.15 0.11
N ASN A 515 7.31 13.05 1.02
CA ASN A 515 8.40 14.01 1.11
C ASN A 515 9.33 14.01 -0.12
N ILE A 516 9.49 12.85 -0.77
CA ILE A 516 10.25 12.75 -2.02
C ILE A 516 9.43 13.37 -3.15
N ILE A 517 8.17 13.00 -3.30
CA ILE A 517 7.26 13.50 -4.34
C ILE A 517 7.18 15.02 -4.31
N SER A 518 7.02 15.62 -3.12
CA SER A 518 6.95 17.08 -2.96
C SER A 518 8.20 17.82 -3.45
N LYS A 519 9.33 17.15 -3.59
CA LYS A 519 10.60 17.74 -4.02
C LYS A 519 10.98 17.40 -5.47
N THR A 520 10.52 16.26 -5.98
CA THR A 520 11.03 15.70 -7.23
C THR A 520 10.00 15.67 -8.35
N VAL A 521 8.70 15.59 -8.05
CA VAL A 521 7.67 15.44 -9.07
C VAL A 521 7.01 16.79 -9.36
N GLN A 522 7.21 17.33 -10.56
CA GLN A 522 6.72 18.65 -10.95
C GLN A 522 5.28 18.61 -11.47
N GLU A 523 4.92 17.59 -12.25
CA GLU A 523 3.63 17.49 -12.91
C GLU A 523 3.01 16.10 -12.67
N TYR A 524 1.68 16.04 -12.67
CA TYR A 524 0.96 14.78 -12.66
C TYR A 524 1.10 14.05 -14.02
N PRO A 525 1.24 12.71 -14.06
CA PRO A 525 1.39 11.96 -15.31
C PRO A 525 0.09 11.83 -16.11
N TYR A 526 -1.00 12.41 -15.64
CA TYR A 526 -2.33 12.39 -16.25
C TYR A 526 -2.98 13.78 -16.19
N ASP A 527 -4.01 14.00 -17.01
CA ASP A 527 -4.71 15.28 -17.11
C ASP A 527 -5.44 15.60 -15.80
N GLN A 528 -4.79 16.43 -14.98
CA GLN A 528 -5.30 16.89 -13.70
C GLN A 528 -4.75 18.28 -13.39
N ASP A 529 -5.59 19.16 -12.83
CA ASP A 529 -5.18 20.47 -12.35
C ASP A 529 -4.32 20.37 -11.09
N GLY A 530 -3.36 21.28 -10.92
CA GLY A 530 -2.46 21.33 -9.78
C GLY A 530 -1.09 20.71 -10.04
N SER A 531 -0.22 20.78 -9.06
CA SER A 531 1.15 20.24 -9.11
C SER A 531 1.42 19.38 -7.88
N PRO A 532 2.08 18.22 -8.03
CA PRO A 532 2.49 17.42 -6.86
C PRO A 532 3.34 18.19 -5.86
N MET A 533 4.24 19.07 -6.32
CA MET A 533 5.06 19.91 -5.43
C MET A 533 4.24 20.82 -4.53
N GLU A 534 3.08 21.30 -5.00
CA GLU A 534 2.20 22.17 -4.24
C GLU A 534 1.18 21.38 -3.41
N ASP A 535 0.70 20.26 -3.94
CA ASP A 535 -0.35 19.45 -3.32
C ASP A 535 0.17 18.58 -2.16
N PHE A 536 1.43 18.10 -2.24
CA PHE A 536 2.06 17.27 -1.20
C PHE A 536 2.69 18.14 -0.11
N ASP A 537 1.88 18.93 0.54
CA ASP A 537 2.28 19.72 1.69
C ASP A 537 1.93 19.01 3.02
N GLU A 538 2.44 19.53 4.15
CA GLU A 538 2.20 18.94 5.48
C GLU A 538 0.73 19.05 5.94
N ARG A 539 -0.15 19.70 5.18
CA ARG A 539 -1.56 19.88 5.51
C ARG A 539 -2.41 18.66 5.14
N VAL A 540 -1.89 17.79 4.27
CA VAL A 540 -2.54 16.54 3.87
C VAL A 540 -1.81 15.36 4.51
N ASP A 541 -2.45 14.69 5.47
CA ASP A 541 -1.91 13.47 6.11
C ASP A 541 -2.27 12.26 5.26
N ILE A 542 -1.26 11.53 4.80
CA ILE A 542 -1.41 10.33 3.98
C ILE A 542 -1.48 9.13 4.91
N ILE A 543 -2.57 8.37 4.82
CA ILE A 543 -2.86 7.27 5.73
C ILE A 543 -3.09 5.98 4.92
N PRO A 544 -2.48 4.85 5.32
CA PRO A 544 -2.82 3.56 4.74
C PRO A 544 -4.31 3.23 4.98
N VAL A 545 -4.94 2.58 4.01
CA VAL A 545 -6.34 2.13 4.15
C VAL A 545 -6.49 1.05 5.23
N SER A 546 -5.45 0.28 5.50
CA SER A 546 -5.39 -0.81 6.48
C SER A 546 -5.46 -0.35 7.95
N ASP A 547 -6.33 0.61 8.29
CA ASP A 547 -6.49 1.06 9.68
C ASP A 547 -7.08 -0.07 10.54
N PRO A 548 -6.33 -0.59 11.53
CA PRO A 548 -6.79 -1.68 12.41
C PRO A 548 -7.96 -1.27 13.32
N ASN A 549 -8.20 0.03 13.47
CA ASN A 549 -9.38 0.56 14.17
C ASN A 549 -10.55 0.79 13.20
N ALA A 550 -10.33 0.61 11.89
CA ALA A 550 -11.40 0.69 10.91
C ALA A 550 -12.38 -0.48 11.15
N THR A 551 -13.63 -0.14 11.19
CA THR A 551 -14.72 -1.10 11.30
C THR A 551 -14.69 -2.08 10.11
N SER A 552 -14.98 -3.36 10.34
CA SER A 552 -15.06 -4.36 9.26
C SER A 552 -16.04 -3.91 8.17
N PHE A 553 -15.87 -4.42 6.94
CA PHE A 553 -16.80 -4.13 5.83
C PHE A 553 -18.27 -4.34 6.25
N ALA A 554 -18.57 -5.45 6.91
CA ALA A 554 -19.91 -5.75 7.41
C ALA A 554 -20.38 -4.72 8.43
N GLN A 555 -19.51 -4.26 9.32
CA GLN A 555 -19.81 -3.25 10.32
C GLN A 555 -20.00 -1.87 9.70
N ARG A 556 -19.19 -1.50 8.69
CA ARG A 556 -19.38 -0.27 7.91
C ARG A 556 -20.71 -0.28 7.17
N MET A 557 -21.06 -1.40 6.51
CA MET A 557 -22.34 -1.56 5.84
C MET A 557 -23.52 -1.40 6.80
N MET A 558 -23.45 -2.00 8.01
CA MET A 558 -24.49 -1.84 9.02
C MET A 558 -24.57 -0.40 9.54
N GLN A 559 -23.45 0.28 9.76
CA GLN A 559 -23.43 1.69 10.16
C GLN A 559 -24.08 2.58 9.09
N GLN A 560 -23.73 2.37 7.82
CA GLN A 560 -24.34 3.11 6.70
C GLN A 560 -25.84 2.81 6.57
N GLN A 561 -26.23 1.55 6.72
CA GLN A 561 -27.64 1.15 6.69
C GLN A 561 -28.42 1.77 7.88
N ALA A 562 -27.84 1.77 9.06
CA ALA A 562 -28.42 2.43 10.23
C ALA A 562 -28.53 3.96 10.04
N ALA A 563 -27.49 4.59 9.47
CA ALA A 563 -27.50 6.01 9.15
C ALA A 563 -28.60 6.35 8.13
N MET A 564 -28.77 5.56 7.08
CA MET A 564 -29.85 5.72 6.09
C MET A 564 -31.23 5.55 6.74
N GLN A 565 -31.38 4.60 7.65
CA GLN A 565 -32.64 4.38 8.35
C GLN A 565 -33.00 5.56 9.26
N ILE A 566 -32.03 6.14 9.96
CA ILE A 566 -32.24 7.34 10.80
C ILE A 566 -32.52 8.57 9.93
N ALA A 567 -31.78 8.74 8.83
CA ALA A 567 -31.98 9.82 7.87
C ALA A 567 -33.37 9.78 7.21
N GLY A 568 -33.92 8.58 7.00
CA GLY A 568 -35.28 8.39 6.52
C GLY A 568 -36.36 8.92 7.47
N GLN A 569 -36.07 9.03 8.80
CA GLN A 569 -37.00 9.57 9.79
C GLN A 569 -36.96 11.12 9.87
N ALA A 570 -35.83 11.73 9.51
CA ALA A 570 -35.64 13.18 9.57
C ALA A 570 -34.78 13.67 8.39
N PRO A 571 -35.27 13.54 7.13
CA PRO A 571 -34.48 13.79 5.94
C PRO A 571 -33.95 15.22 5.85
N GLN A 572 -34.61 16.19 6.47
CA GLN A 572 -34.20 17.61 6.47
C GLN A 572 -32.91 17.89 7.27
N LEU A 573 -32.42 16.93 8.08
CA LEU A 573 -31.19 17.09 8.87
C LEU A 573 -29.96 16.51 8.21
N TYR A 574 -30.14 15.77 7.11
CA TYR A 574 -29.09 14.98 6.46
C TYR A 574 -28.96 15.34 4.98
N ASP A 575 -27.72 15.35 4.50
CA ASP A 575 -27.47 15.28 3.07
C ASP A 575 -27.67 13.81 2.62
N LEU A 576 -28.86 13.54 2.09
CA LEU A 576 -29.24 12.20 1.65
C LEU A 576 -28.39 11.73 0.47
N ARG A 577 -27.93 12.64 -0.36
CA ARG A 577 -27.14 12.32 -1.54
C ARG A 577 -25.75 11.83 -1.14
N GLU A 578 -25.05 12.59 -0.30
CA GLU A 578 -23.76 12.21 0.25
C GLU A 578 -23.85 10.89 1.02
N LEU A 579 -24.96 10.67 1.70
CA LEU A 579 -25.22 9.43 2.45
C LEU A 579 -25.42 8.23 1.50
N HIS A 580 -26.11 8.40 0.38
CA HIS A 580 -26.25 7.38 -0.66
C HIS A 580 -24.93 7.13 -1.38
N ARG A 581 -24.16 8.16 -1.71
CA ARG A 581 -22.84 8.04 -2.31
C ARG A 581 -21.91 7.18 -1.45
N ARG A 582 -21.80 7.50 -0.17
CA ARG A 582 -20.99 6.72 0.80
C ARG A 582 -21.47 5.28 0.95
N PHE A 583 -22.78 5.06 0.89
CA PHE A 583 -23.32 3.70 0.93
C PHE A 583 -22.91 2.89 -0.31
N LEU A 584 -23.03 3.47 -1.51
CA LEU A 584 -22.69 2.82 -2.77
C LEU A 584 -21.17 2.57 -2.87
N GLU A 585 -20.33 3.53 -2.46
CA GLU A 585 -18.88 3.38 -2.36
C GLU A 585 -18.51 2.26 -1.37
N THR A 586 -19.15 2.24 -0.19
CA THR A 586 -18.93 1.18 0.80
C THR A 586 -19.38 -0.18 0.28
N ALA A 587 -20.40 -0.24 -0.55
CA ALA A 587 -20.86 -1.46 -1.22
C ALA A 587 -19.95 -1.95 -2.35
N GLY A 588 -18.92 -1.17 -2.72
CA GLY A 588 -17.95 -1.53 -3.77
C GLY A 588 -18.45 -1.25 -5.19
N MET A 589 -19.43 -0.34 -5.35
CA MET A 589 -19.87 0.08 -6.68
C MET A 589 -18.84 1.02 -7.32
N GLU A 590 -18.38 0.67 -8.50
CA GLU A 590 -17.55 1.53 -9.34
C GLU A 590 -18.41 2.60 -10.04
N ASN A 591 -17.82 3.76 -10.31
CA ASN A 591 -18.45 4.89 -11.00
C ASN A 591 -19.78 5.35 -10.34
N VAL A 592 -19.74 5.58 -9.02
CA VAL A 592 -20.91 6.03 -8.25
C VAL A 592 -21.52 7.31 -8.84
N GLU A 593 -20.72 8.20 -9.43
CA GLU A 593 -21.13 9.44 -10.09
C GLU A 593 -22.08 9.19 -11.29
N LYS A 594 -21.92 8.07 -12.01
CA LYS A 594 -22.85 7.70 -13.08
C LYS A 594 -24.19 7.21 -12.56
N VAL A 595 -24.20 6.61 -11.37
CA VAL A 595 -25.43 6.11 -10.71
C VAL A 595 -26.13 7.26 -9.97
N LEU A 596 -25.34 8.17 -9.41
CA LEU A 596 -25.81 9.32 -8.64
C LEU A 596 -25.21 10.62 -9.22
N PRO A 597 -25.63 11.05 -10.42
CA PRO A 597 -25.04 12.19 -11.12
C PRO A 597 -25.17 13.47 -10.31
N ASP A 598 -24.17 14.36 -10.39
CA ASP A 598 -24.17 15.62 -9.66
C ASP A 598 -25.29 16.56 -10.14
N VAL A 599 -26.01 17.17 -9.20
CA VAL A 599 -27.10 18.09 -9.54
C VAL A 599 -26.52 19.37 -10.16
N ASP A 600 -25.26 19.69 -9.83
CA ASP A 600 -24.59 20.87 -10.39
C ASP A 600 -24.12 20.69 -11.83
N GLU A 601 -24.00 19.44 -12.31
CA GLU A 601 -23.67 19.10 -13.70
C GLU A 601 -24.89 19.02 -14.62
N ILE A 602 -26.12 19.25 -14.13
CA ILE A 602 -27.30 19.22 -14.99
C ILE A 602 -27.26 20.46 -15.89
N PRO A 603 -27.09 20.28 -17.21
CA PRO A 603 -27.11 21.41 -18.12
C PRO A 603 -28.49 22.07 -18.17
N PRO A 604 -28.57 23.39 -18.46
CA PRO A 604 -29.83 24.07 -18.60
C PRO A 604 -30.62 23.52 -19.81
N TYR A 605 -31.90 23.28 -19.60
CA TYR A 605 -32.81 22.81 -20.65
C TYR A 605 -33.92 23.85 -20.91
N ASP A 606 -34.51 23.75 -22.08
CA ASP A 606 -35.77 24.46 -22.40
C ASP A 606 -36.94 23.84 -21.63
N PRO A 607 -38.01 24.57 -21.35
CA PRO A 607 -39.10 24.10 -20.49
C PRO A 607 -39.86 22.87 -21.03
N ILE A 608 -39.80 22.61 -22.34
CA ILE A 608 -40.45 21.42 -22.93
C ILE A 608 -39.59 20.18 -22.71
N THR A 609 -38.28 20.33 -22.89
CA THR A 609 -37.29 19.27 -22.58
C THR A 609 -37.29 18.93 -21.09
N GLU A 610 -37.37 19.93 -20.20
CA GLU A 610 -37.50 19.72 -18.73
C GLU A 610 -38.76 18.91 -18.41
N ASN A 611 -39.91 19.25 -19.03
CA ASN A 611 -41.13 18.50 -18.90
C ASN A 611 -40.99 17.02 -19.34
N ALA A 612 -40.31 16.78 -20.46
CA ALA A 612 -40.08 15.42 -20.96
C ALA A 612 -39.15 14.63 -20.00
N ARG A 613 -38.12 15.27 -19.45
CA ARG A 613 -37.20 14.64 -18.49
C ARG A 613 -37.88 14.28 -17.17
N VAL A 614 -38.70 15.17 -16.63
CA VAL A 614 -39.48 14.87 -15.41
C VAL A 614 -40.46 13.74 -15.64
N MET A 615 -41.08 13.65 -16.83
CA MET A 615 -41.92 12.56 -17.20
C MET A 615 -41.19 11.20 -17.29
N ALA A 616 -39.89 11.27 -17.64
CA ALA A 616 -38.99 10.12 -17.68
C ALA A 616 -38.34 9.82 -16.30
N GLY A 617 -38.62 10.62 -15.28
CA GLY A 617 -38.03 10.48 -13.94
C GLY A 617 -36.59 11.07 -13.79
N GLY A 618 -36.13 11.86 -14.77
CA GLY A 618 -34.83 12.50 -14.75
C GLY A 618 -34.81 13.77 -13.89
N PRO A 619 -33.65 14.15 -13.35
CA PRO A 619 -33.47 15.38 -12.57
C PRO A 619 -33.51 16.61 -13.46
N ILE A 620 -34.02 17.72 -12.90
CA ILE A 620 -34.06 19.06 -13.50
C ILE A 620 -33.61 20.09 -12.47
N LYS A 621 -33.05 21.23 -12.95
CA LYS A 621 -32.54 22.31 -12.10
C LYS A 621 -32.92 23.66 -12.70
N VAL A 622 -33.27 24.63 -11.82
CA VAL A 622 -33.59 26.01 -12.22
C VAL A 622 -32.31 26.84 -12.23
N PHE A 623 -32.11 27.65 -13.26
CA PHE A 623 -30.99 28.57 -13.37
C PHE A 623 -31.47 30.03 -13.36
N GLY A 624 -30.78 30.91 -12.61
CA GLY A 624 -31.18 32.29 -12.37
C GLY A 624 -31.33 33.18 -13.63
N TYR A 625 -30.72 32.79 -14.75
CA TYR A 625 -30.80 33.49 -16.06
C TYR A 625 -31.90 33.01 -16.98
N GLN A 626 -32.66 31.95 -16.63
CA GLN A 626 -33.75 31.42 -17.43
C GLN A 626 -34.92 32.40 -17.48
N ASP A 627 -35.74 32.33 -18.55
CA ASP A 627 -37.02 33.04 -18.62
C ASP A 627 -38.06 32.29 -17.74
N HIS A 628 -38.10 32.71 -16.47
CA HIS A 628 -38.95 32.02 -15.48
C HIS A 628 -40.44 32.10 -15.83
N ASP A 629 -40.90 33.16 -16.50
CA ASP A 629 -42.32 33.26 -16.93
C ASP A 629 -42.67 32.26 -18.01
N ALA A 630 -41.78 32.04 -18.98
CA ALA A 630 -41.95 31.05 -20.02
C ALA A 630 -41.93 29.61 -19.45
N HIS A 631 -40.98 29.34 -18.55
CA HIS A 631 -40.87 28.02 -17.87
C HIS A 631 -42.12 27.73 -17.04
N ILE A 632 -42.56 28.63 -16.18
CA ILE A 632 -43.77 28.49 -15.37
C ILE A 632 -44.98 28.22 -16.26
N SER A 633 -45.15 28.96 -17.34
CA SER A 633 -46.26 28.77 -18.26
C SER A 633 -46.29 27.40 -18.95
N ALA A 634 -45.12 26.91 -19.37
CA ALA A 634 -44.97 25.59 -20.00
C ALA A 634 -45.20 24.45 -19.01
N HIS A 635 -44.69 24.57 -17.79
CA HIS A 635 -44.86 23.55 -16.72
C HIS A 635 -46.34 23.51 -16.25
N MET A 636 -46.98 24.66 -16.12
CA MET A 636 -48.39 24.73 -15.80
C MET A 636 -49.27 24.12 -16.89
N SER A 637 -48.91 24.30 -18.17
CA SER A 637 -49.62 23.68 -19.29
C SER A 637 -49.52 22.13 -19.21
N LEU A 638 -48.34 21.57 -18.86
CA LEU A 638 -48.21 20.12 -18.64
C LEU A 638 -49.07 19.63 -17.48
N MET A 639 -49.07 20.34 -16.35
CA MET A 639 -49.86 19.95 -15.17
C MET A 639 -51.39 19.96 -15.46
N ASN A 640 -51.85 20.80 -16.36
CA ASN A 640 -53.25 20.90 -16.75
C ASN A 640 -53.63 19.91 -17.90
N ASN A 641 -52.68 19.15 -18.45
CA ASN A 641 -52.94 18.18 -19.50
C ASN A 641 -53.66 16.94 -18.94
N PRO A 642 -54.84 16.57 -19.47
CA PRO A 642 -55.59 15.41 -19.03
C PRO A 642 -54.83 14.07 -19.20
N GLU A 643 -53.85 14.00 -20.10
CA GLU A 643 -53.00 12.83 -20.31
C GLU A 643 -52.09 12.55 -19.09
N MET A 644 -51.69 13.60 -18.37
CA MET A 644 -50.93 13.46 -17.11
C MET A 644 -51.66 12.61 -16.08
N ALA A 645 -52.99 12.75 -15.98
CA ALA A 645 -53.81 11.98 -15.02
C ALA A 645 -53.82 10.46 -15.29
N GLN A 646 -53.46 10.03 -16.50
CA GLN A 646 -53.40 8.61 -16.90
C GLN A 646 -52.02 7.97 -16.66
N ASN A 647 -50.99 8.74 -16.33
CA ASN A 647 -49.66 8.23 -16.09
C ASN A 647 -49.59 7.57 -14.69
N PRO A 648 -49.10 6.32 -14.56
CA PRO A 648 -48.93 5.65 -13.29
C PRO A 648 -48.06 6.43 -12.28
N LEU A 649 -47.15 7.25 -12.79
CA LEU A 649 -46.26 8.12 -12.00
C LEU A 649 -46.81 9.54 -11.80
N ALA A 650 -48.03 9.83 -12.23
CA ALA A 650 -48.62 11.18 -12.24
C ALA A 650 -48.58 11.90 -10.90
N LYS A 651 -48.75 11.18 -9.80
CA LYS A 651 -48.67 11.77 -8.45
C LYS A 651 -47.28 12.26 -8.10
N GLN A 652 -46.25 11.47 -8.41
CA GLN A 652 -44.86 11.78 -8.14
C GLN A 652 -44.34 12.87 -9.10
N THR A 653 -44.61 12.72 -10.39
CA THR A 653 -44.26 13.70 -11.42
C THR A 653 -44.90 15.05 -11.18
N GLY A 654 -46.19 15.08 -10.83
CA GLY A 654 -46.94 16.31 -10.50
C GLY A 654 -46.37 17.02 -9.27
N GLN A 655 -45.89 16.28 -8.28
CA GLN A 655 -45.23 16.86 -7.08
C GLN A 655 -43.88 17.47 -7.43
N LEU A 656 -43.05 16.78 -8.23
CA LEU A 656 -41.77 17.29 -8.71
C LEU A 656 -41.93 18.58 -9.52
N ILE A 657 -42.85 18.60 -10.51
CA ILE A 657 -43.13 19.78 -11.33
C ILE A 657 -43.65 20.93 -10.46
N SER A 658 -44.53 20.69 -9.50
CA SER A 658 -45.03 21.74 -8.61
C SER A 658 -43.90 22.37 -7.76
N THR A 659 -42.97 21.56 -7.29
CA THR A 659 -41.76 22.06 -6.58
C THR A 659 -40.89 22.91 -7.50
N HIS A 660 -40.63 22.41 -8.71
CA HIS A 660 -39.83 23.11 -9.72
C HIS A 660 -40.46 24.46 -10.16
N ILE A 661 -41.76 24.51 -10.33
CA ILE A 661 -42.46 25.78 -10.56
C ILE A 661 -42.30 26.73 -9.37
N ALA A 662 -42.33 26.26 -8.14
CA ALA A 662 -42.11 27.07 -6.97
C ALA A 662 -40.67 27.63 -6.93
N GLU A 663 -39.68 26.89 -7.37
CA GLU A 663 -38.30 27.37 -7.54
C GLU A 663 -38.20 28.45 -8.59
N HIS A 664 -38.81 28.29 -9.78
CA HIS A 664 -38.89 29.35 -10.79
C HIS A 664 -39.59 30.62 -10.27
N MET A 665 -40.65 30.46 -9.49
CA MET A 665 -41.31 31.60 -8.85
C MET A 665 -40.42 32.31 -7.86
N ALA A 666 -39.62 31.59 -7.09
CA ALA A 666 -38.62 32.17 -6.16
C ALA A 666 -37.55 32.96 -6.89
N TYR A 667 -37.00 32.44 -7.99
CA TYR A 667 -36.02 33.12 -8.82
C TYR A 667 -36.63 34.38 -9.53
N LYS A 668 -37.85 34.26 -10.05
CA LYS A 668 -38.57 35.41 -10.62
C LYS A 668 -38.73 36.52 -9.59
N TYR A 669 -39.25 36.20 -8.41
CA TYR A 669 -39.40 37.14 -7.32
C TYR A 669 -38.07 37.82 -6.97
N ARG A 670 -37.00 37.06 -6.90
CA ARG A 670 -35.66 37.52 -6.61
C ARG A 670 -35.16 38.50 -7.67
N ASN A 671 -35.28 38.18 -8.96
CA ASN A 671 -34.91 39.00 -10.08
C ASN A 671 -35.70 40.34 -10.11
N GLU A 672 -36.97 40.31 -9.72
CA GLU A 672 -37.80 41.53 -9.58
C GLU A 672 -37.37 42.39 -8.40
N ALA A 673 -37.03 41.75 -7.27
CA ALA A 673 -36.52 42.42 -6.08
C ALA A 673 -35.16 43.10 -6.36
N GLU A 674 -34.23 42.42 -7.03
CA GLU A 674 -32.95 42.99 -7.48
C GLU A 674 -33.09 44.19 -8.40
N LYS A 675 -34.00 44.07 -9.39
CA LYS A 675 -34.31 45.20 -10.29
C LYS A 675 -34.87 46.43 -9.59
N MET A 676 -35.70 46.21 -8.57
CA MET A 676 -36.32 47.29 -7.82
C MET A 676 -35.37 47.95 -6.79
N MET A 677 -34.52 47.13 -6.15
CA MET A 677 -33.57 47.63 -5.15
C MET A 677 -32.27 48.16 -5.75
N GLY A 678 -31.97 47.78 -7.01
CA GLY A 678 -30.70 48.13 -7.65
C GLY A 678 -29.47 47.50 -7.04
N VAL A 679 -29.62 46.45 -6.23
CA VAL A 679 -28.56 45.74 -5.54
C VAL A 679 -28.67 44.24 -5.88
N GLN A 680 -27.57 43.59 -6.23
CA GLN A 680 -27.53 42.14 -6.41
C GLN A 680 -27.67 41.43 -5.06
N LEU A 681 -28.59 40.50 -4.96
CA LEU A 681 -28.76 39.67 -3.80
C LEU A 681 -27.73 38.52 -3.81
N PRO A 682 -27.23 38.08 -2.64
CA PRO A 682 -26.30 36.93 -2.56
C PRO A 682 -26.84 35.72 -3.28
N PRO A 683 -26.05 34.88 -3.97
CA PRO A 683 -26.54 33.65 -4.63
C PRO A 683 -27.33 32.78 -3.68
N LEU A 684 -28.39 32.10 -4.15
CA LEU A 684 -29.19 31.18 -3.34
C LEU A 684 -28.38 29.96 -2.88
N GLU A 685 -27.31 29.62 -3.64
CA GLU A 685 -26.45 28.46 -3.45
C GLU A 685 -25.19 28.80 -2.64
N ASP A 686 -25.02 30.05 -2.17
CA ASP A 686 -23.82 30.45 -1.45
C ASP A 686 -23.76 29.75 -0.09
N LYS A 687 -22.87 28.76 0.04
CA LYS A 687 -22.65 27.96 1.26
C LYS A 687 -22.00 28.81 2.36
N GLU A 688 -21.38 29.95 2.03
CA GLU A 688 -20.92 30.94 2.99
C GLU A 688 -22.11 31.78 3.49
N LYS A 689 -22.55 31.48 4.69
CA LYS A 689 -23.64 32.19 5.39
C LYS A 689 -23.28 33.65 5.66
N LYS A 690 -23.22 34.48 4.65
CA LYS A 690 -23.32 35.94 4.82
C LYS A 690 -24.78 36.29 5.00
N GLY A 691 -25.19 36.48 6.24
CA GLY A 691 -26.54 36.91 6.55
C GLY A 691 -26.86 38.26 5.88
N LEU A 692 -28.10 38.42 5.45
CA LEU A 692 -28.63 39.68 4.97
C LEU A 692 -28.56 40.73 6.09
N SER A 693 -28.30 41.99 5.78
CA SER A 693 -28.45 43.06 6.75
C SER A 693 -29.94 43.22 7.16
N GLU A 694 -30.21 43.63 8.42
CA GLU A 694 -31.56 43.79 8.95
C GLU A 694 -32.46 44.66 8.03
N GLU A 695 -31.88 45.69 7.41
CA GLU A 695 -32.61 46.59 6.49
C GLU A 695 -32.95 45.87 5.17
N MET A 696 -32.05 45.05 4.64
CA MET A 696 -32.29 44.24 3.42
C MET A 696 -33.31 43.12 3.70
N GLU A 697 -33.20 42.46 4.84
CA GLU A 697 -34.14 41.41 5.26
C GLU A 697 -35.56 41.98 5.36
N ALA A 698 -35.75 43.13 6.02
CA ALA A 698 -37.05 43.79 6.17
C ALA A 698 -37.67 44.16 4.82
N GLN A 699 -36.86 44.69 3.86
CA GLN A 699 -37.33 45.02 2.52
C GLN A 699 -37.72 43.79 1.72
N ILE A 700 -36.93 42.75 1.78
CA ILE A 700 -37.21 41.46 1.12
C ILE A 700 -38.47 40.83 1.68
N SER A 701 -38.62 40.78 3.02
CA SER A 701 -39.80 40.23 3.68
C SER A 701 -41.07 40.98 3.30
N GLN A 702 -41.02 42.33 3.21
CA GLN A 702 -42.15 43.17 2.79
C GLN A 702 -42.56 42.89 1.34
N ARG A 703 -41.57 42.72 0.44
CA ARG A 703 -41.80 42.36 -0.96
C ARG A 703 -42.31 40.91 -1.11
N ALA A 704 -41.79 39.98 -0.32
CA ALA A 704 -42.28 38.61 -0.29
C ALA A 704 -43.77 38.54 0.08
N ALA A 705 -44.18 39.35 1.04
CA ALA A 705 -45.58 39.44 1.41
C ALA A 705 -46.48 40.03 0.29
N GLN A 706 -45.96 41.01 -0.47
CA GLN A 706 -46.68 41.54 -1.65
C GLN A 706 -46.76 40.49 -2.76
N ALA A 707 -45.69 39.83 -3.11
CA ALA A 707 -45.65 38.79 -4.13
C ALA A 707 -46.58 37.60 -3.76
N ALA A 708 -46.59 37.17 -2.49
CA ALA A 708 -47.51 36.16 -2.00
C ALA A 708 -48.99 36.58 -2.14
N ALA A 709 -49.30 37.86 -1.91
CA ALA A 709 -50.65 38.39 -2.10
C ALA A 709 -51.05 38.41 -3.58
N GLU A 710 -50.11 38.73 -4.51
CA GLU A 710 -50.35 38.72 -5.96
C GLU A 710 -50.54 37.29 -6.47
N ILE A 711 -49.75 36.32 -6.00
CA ILE A 711 -49.89 34.88 -6.34
C ILE A 711 -51.26 34.36 -5.91
N THR A 712 -51.69 34.71 -4.68
CA THR A 712 -53.01 34.28 -4.18
C THR A 712 -54.20 34.96 -4.90
N ALA A 713 -53.96 36.13 -5.43
CA ALA A 713 -54.96 36.86 -6.20
C ALA A 713 -55.08 36.39 -7.68
N ASN A 714 -54.04 35.71 -8.20
CA ASN A 714 -54.02 35.25 -9.59
C ASN A 714 -54.87 33.99 -9.82
N PRO A 715 -55.95 34.02 -10.63
CA PRO A 715 -56.83 32.86 -10.81
C PRO A 715 -56.14 31.63 -11.42
N GLN A 716 -55.02 31.78 -12.12
CA GLN A 716 -54.26 30.69 -12.75
C GLN A 716 -53.31 30.01 -11.77
N GLN A 717 -52.87 30.67 -10.72
CA GLN A 717 -51.92 30.15 -9.74
C GLN A 717 -52.61 29.62 -8.48
N LYS A 718 -53.84 30.03 -8.22
CA LYS A 718 -54.64 29.58 -7.05
C LYS A 718 -54.79 28.06 -6.96
N PRO A 719 -55.07 27.31 -8.04
CA PRO A 719 -55.15 25.85 -7.97
C PRO A 719 -53.80 25.16 -7.60
N LEU A 720 -52.66 25.82 -7.91
CA LEU A 720 -51.34 25.28 -7.60
C LEU A 720 -51.04 25.38 -6.09
N LEU A 721 -51.35 26.56 -5.51
CA LEU A 721 -51.17 26.85 -4.11
C LEU A 721 -52.07 25.92 -3.25
N GLU A 722 -53.32 25.73 -3.65
CA GLU A 722 -54.27 24.81 -2.99
C GLU A 722 -53.76 23.35 -3.00
N ARG A 723 -53.18 22.88 -4.11
CA ARG A 723 -52.56 21.56 -4.22
C ARG A 723 -51.31 21.41 -3.35
N GLN A 724 -50.48 22.45 -3.25
CA GLN A 724 -49.30 22.44 -2.38
C GLN A 724 -49.72 22.41 -0.89
N MET A 725 -50.71 23.18 -0.50
CA MET A 725 -51.26 23.16 0.88
C MET A 725 -51.86 21.79 1.18
N GLN A 726 -52.56 21.18 0.27
CA GLN A 726 -53.15 19.86 0.42
C GLN A 726 -52.07 18.75 0.51
N ALA A 727 -51.02 18.83 -0.32
CA ALA A 727 -49.92 17.91 -0.25
C ALA A 727 -49.14 18.02 1.10
N ALA A 728 -48.90 19.23 1.57
CA ALA A 728 -48.28 19.50 2.87
C ALA A 728 -49.16 18.99 4.05
N GLN A 729 -50.48 19.13 3.93
CA GLN A 729 -51.42 18.66 4.91
C GLN A 729 -51.53 17.12 4.94
N ASP A 730 -51.44 16.48 3.77
CA ASP A 730 -51.40 15.01 3.65
C ASP A 730 -50.09 14.44 4.20
N GLN A 731 -48.97 15.14 4.09
CA GLN A 731 -47.68 14.77 4.71
C GLN A 731 -47.74 14.85 6.23
N LEU A 732 -48.36 15.90 6.80
CA LEU A 732 -48.56 16.04 8.23
C LEU A 732 -49.45 14.94 8.79
N VAL A 733 -50.51 14.54 8.09
CA VAL A 733 -51.40 13.44 8.48
C VAL A 733 -50.71 12.07 8.38
N GLN A 734 -49.79 11.87 7.41
CA GLN A 734 -49.01 10.64 7.32
C GLN A 734 -47.92 10.55 8.40
N GLN A 735 -47.45 11.65 8.94
CA GLN A 735 -46.49 11.67 10.06
C GLN A 735 -47.17 11.47 11.44
N GLN A 736 -48.49 11.61 11.50
CA GLN A 736 -49.28 11.40 12.75
C GLN A 736 -49.93 10.01 12.86
N ASN A 737 -49.89 9.21 11.79
CA ASN A 737 -50.29 7.79 11.76
C ASN A 737 -49.05 6.87 11.63
#